data_3dd55a5a2bd731ea318e5db8eeb73115
#
_entry.id   3dd55a5a2bd731ea318e5db8eeb73115
#
_cell.length_a   1.000
_cell.length_b   1.000
_cell.length_c   1.000
_cell.angle_alpha   90.00
_cell.angle_beta   90.00
_cell.angle_gamma   90.00
#
_symmetry.space_group_name_H-M   'P 1'
#
loop_
_entity.id
_entity.type
_entity.pdbx_description
1 polymer ?
#
loop_
_entity_poly.entity_id
_entity_poly.type
_entity_poly.pdbx_seq_one_letter_code
_entity_poly.pdbx_strand_id
1 'polypeptide(L)'
;MISSTCNQYSIKGIFLILLLMISTTFIQAQKADLSFSIHLKKVNLKEFIFEIEKASGYSFIYGEEIILKHPITLSLRKAPLSLILQKAFAGQNISFKINKNHIILKKYALQSSKKSFTLNGYVLDSISKETLIGANIYDQKNGVGTTTNPFGYFSITLPEGGTKLNFSYIGYAVKQVSLHLWKDTMLTIQLRNDNQLNEVIILSDKPETGIQSSRMGASSIPIPHIKNTPALMSEADVLKSIQLLPGVQNGMNGTSGLYVRGGGPDQNLYLLDGVPLYNVDHTLGLLSVFTPEAVKKVNLYKSSFPARFGGRLSSIVDVRTNDGNMQHYHGSLTIGLLTSHLQFEGPIWKDHTSFIISARRSYIDCFLPLVMPKDERGGYSLYDINAKLNHRFSEQDRLFISFYKGKDHVYYKYKDEDKFKQTHDWGNILLNTRWNHVFTPQLFSNTTLAYNRYVFDIRQEETSSIQQPDGSTIINGSHNLFHSGINDLSVSTDFDYHPLPAHNIKFGGKYIYHQFAPEVQTGNQHNSDNGYPQTNDNYSLNNSHIHAHDFSLYAEDDLTLNEHWKINAGLHFSFFNVQKQTYLSLQSRLSISFQATSNIILKSSFSQMSQCTQLLSTASLAMPSDLWVPVTRHIRPMKSLQYAVGVYHTGIKNWELSIEGYYKDMHNVLEYKDGESFLGSSHNWEDKVEMGKGRSFGVEFMAQKTAGLLTGWINYTLSKSDRQFSTDGINNGKRFPYQYDRRHTLNLTLNYQLTRRIDFNMSWTYASGCMATLPTEKTHTELPPTNVPPSWIMDNLNKGDMDHYSSRNNYRLPASHQLNIGFNFHKQTQHGERIWNISILNAYNAMTPNFVYISREAQTGKPILKKMTILPCIPSFSYTYKF
;
A
#
# COMPACT_ATOMS: atom_id res chain seq x y z
N MET A 1 3.36 -24.09 -40.18
CA MET A 1 2.01 -24.34 -39.61
C MET A 1 2.08 -25.64 -38.82
N ILE A 2 1.51 -25.66 -37.62
CA ILE A 2 1.52 -26.72 -36.59
C ILE A 2 2.65 -26.54 -35.58
N SER A 3 2.40 -25.69 -34.58
CA SER A 3 2.88 -25.83 -33.17
C SER A 3 2.66 -24.59 -32.31
N SER A 4 1.40 -24.18 -32.10
CA SER A 4 1.10 -23.10 -31.13
C SER A 4 -0.23 -23.22 -30.36
N THR A 5 -0.88 -24.39 -30.41
CA THR A 5 -2.18 -24.60 -29.76
C THR A 5 -2.17 -25.52 -28.52
N CYS A 6 -1.00 -25.94 -28.04
CA CYS A 6 -0.93 -26.97 -26.98
C CYS A 6 -0.76 -26.42 -25.52
N ASN A 7 -0.64 -25.12 -25.31
CA ASN A 7 -0.28 -24.60 -23.96
C ASN A 7 -1.42 -23.86 -23.22
N GLN A 8 -2.59 -23.63 -23.82
CA GLN A 8 -3.71 -22.98 -23.12
C GLN A 8 -4.66 -23.95 -22.39
N TYR A 9 -4.63 -25.24 -22.72
CA TYR A 9 -5.51 -26.25 -22.10
C TYR A 9 -4.93 -26.86 -20.81
N SER A 10 -3.63 -26.77 -20.60
CA SER A 10 -2.95 -27.43 -19.48
C SER A 10 -3.27 -26.78 -18.11
N ILE A 11 -3.39 -25.45 -18.04
CA ILE A 11 -3.61 -24.73 -16.74
C ILE A 11 -5.09 -24.78 -16.35
N LYS A 12 -6.01 -24.70 -17.30
CA LYS A 12 -7.45 -24.88 -17.04
C LYS A 12 -7.76 -26.32 -16.63
N GLY A 13 -7.05 -27.30 -17.22
CA GLY A 13 -7.16 -28.70 -16.86
C GLY A 13 -6.69 -29.02 -15.44
N ILE A 14 -5.59 -28.43 -15.01
CA ILE A 14 -5.06 -28.62 -13.63
C ILE A 14 -6.00 -27.97 -12.60
N PHE A 15 -6.59 -26.81 -12.90
CA PHE A 15 -7.56 -26.16 -12.01
C PHE A 15 -8.88 -26.94 -11.93
N LEU A 16 -9.33 -27.53 -13.04
CA LEU A 16 -10.52 -28.39 -13.08
C LEU A 16 -10.28 -29.72 -12.34
N ILE A 17 -9.07 -30.28 -12.43
CA ILE A 17 -8.67 -31.51 -11.71
C ILE A 17 -8.53 -31.21 -10.21
N LEU A 18 -8.03 -30.07 -9.81
CA LEU A 18 -7.98 -29.65 -8.39
C LEU A 18 -9.40 -29.41 -7.83
N LEU A 19 -10.29 -28.81 -8.61
CA LEU A 19 -11.70 -28.63 -8.23
C LEU A 19 -12.44 -29.98 -8.17
N LEU A 20 -12.15 -30.93 -9.07
CA LEU A 20 -12.69 -32.27 -9.06
C LEU A 20 -12.11 -33.12 -7.92
N MET A 21 -10.83 -32.96 -7.55
CA MET A 21 -10.27 -33.64 -6.38
C MET A 21 -10.86 -33.12 -5.05
N ILE A 22 -11.23 -31.85 -4.96
CA ILE A 22 -11.93 -31.29 -3.79
C ILE A 22 -13.39 -31.79 -3.74
N SER A 23 -14.02 -32.03 -4.88
CA SER A 23 -15.39 -32.56 -4.93
C SER A 23 -15.46 -34.08 -4.69
N THR A 24 -14.39 -34.82 -4.88
CA THR A 24 -14.37 -36.28 -4.67
C THR A 24 -14.15 -36.70 -3.21
N THR A 25 -13.74 -35.82 -2.32
CA THR A 25 -13.60 -36.14 -0.89
C THR A 25 -14.90 -36.04 -0.10
N PHE A 26 -16.01 -35.62 -0.71
CA PHE A 26 -17.34 -35.56 -0.06
C PHE A 26 -18.33 -36.63 -0.49
N ILE A 27 -17.92 -37.59 -1.29
CA ILE A 27 -18.75 -38.78 -1.53
C ILE A 27 -18.38 -39.82 -0.48
N GLN A 28 -18.81 -39.62 0.77
CA GLN A 28 -19.08 -40.72 1.66
C GLN A 28 -20.22 -41.50 1.00
N ALA A 29 -19.94 -42.73 0.60
CA ALA A 29 -20.95 -43.68 0.11
C ALA A 29 -22.07 -43.75 1.19
N GLN A 30 -23.19 -43.08 0.96
CA GLN A 30 -24.43 -43.37 1.67
C GLN A 30 -24.74 -44.81 1.38
N LYS A 31 -24.56 -45.71 2.37
CA LYS A 31 -25.21 -47.01 2.38
C LYS A 31 -26.70 -46.73 2.13
N ALA A 32 -27.26 -47.42 1.14
CA ALA A 32 -28.67 -47.34 0.83
C ALA A 32 -29.52 -47.33 2.11
N ASP A 33 -30.23 -46.24 2.34
CA ASP A 33 -31.06 -46.06 3.56
C ASP A 33 -32.11 -47.17 3.55
N LEU A 34 -32.06 -48.10 4.53
CA LEU A 34 -32.99 -49.18 4.68
C LEU A 34 -34.39 -48.60 4.82
N SER A 35 -35.27 -48.89 3.86
CA SER A 35 -36.67 -48.46 3.91
C SER A 35 -37.60 -49.56 4.30
N PHE A 36 -38.42 -49.34 5.29
CA PHE A 36 -39.42 -50.30 5.78
C PHE A 36 -40.73 -49.58 6.16
N SER A 37 -41.80 -50.35 6.28
CA SER A 37 -43.11 -49.84 6.67
C SER A 37 -43.28 -50.06 8.18
N ILE A 38 -43.71 -48.95 8.85
CA ILE A 38 -43.98 -48.98 10.29
C ILE A 38 -45.32 -48.37 10.63
N HIS A 39 -46.02 -49.01 11.53
CA HIS A 39 -47.30 -48.53 12.00
C HIS A 39 -47.35 -48.67 13.54
N LEU A 40 -47.22 -47.55 14.27
CA LEU A 40 -47.17 -47.48 15.69
C LEU A 40 -48.24 -46.50 16.20
N LYS A 41 -48.97 -46.91 17.27
CA LYS A 41 -50.03 -46.08 17.86
C LYS A 41 -49.81 -45.91 19.36
N LYS A 42 -49.40 -44.70 19.78
CA LYS A 42 -49.18 -44.32 21.20
C LYS A 42 -48.15 -45.24 21.93
N VAL A 43 -47.03 -45.60 21.31
CA VAL A 43 -45.99 -46.43 21.89
C VAL A 43 -45.02 -45.59 22.75
N ASN A 44 -44.43 -46.25 23.76
CA ASN A 44 -43.38 -45.67 24.59
C ASN A 44 -41.99 -45.84 23.92
N LEU A 45 -40.96 -45.26 24.51
CA LEU A 45 -39.61 -45.30 23.93
C LEU A 45 -39.06 -46.74 23.77
N LYS A 46 -39.29 -47.61 24.76
CA LYS A 46 -38.79 -49.00 24.75
C LYS A 46 -39.46 -49.81 23.64
N GLU A 47 -40.76 -49.65 23.49
CA GLU A 47 -41.56 -50.29 22.43
C GLU A 47 -41.13 -49.75 21.04
N PHE A 48 -40.94 -48.47 20.92
CA PHE A 48 -40.46 -47.86 19.68
C PHE A 48 -39.09 -48.39 19.29
N ILE A 49 -38.13 -48.42 20.24
CA ILE A 49 -36.79 -48.96 20.03
C ILE A 49 -36.86 -50.43 19.59
N PHE A 50 -37.62 -51.26 20.31
CA PHE A 50 -37.74 -52.69 20.02
C PHE A 50 -38.25 -52.90 18.54
N GLU A 51 -39.30 -52.18 18.14
CA GLU A 51 -39.85 -52.35 16.80
C GLU A 51 -38.86 -51.86 15.71
N ILE A 52 -38.11 -50.78 15.96
CA ILE A 52 -37.07 -50.28 15.01
C ILE A 52 -35.88 -51.24 14.95
N GLU A 53 -35.37 -51.71 16.05
CA GLU A 53 -34.27 -52.67 16.12
C GLU A 53 -34.63 -53.96 15.37
N LYS A 54 -35.83 -54.49 15.60
CA LYS A 54 -36.37 -55.69 14.91
C LYS A 54 -36.52 -55.46 13.39
N ALA A 55 -36.95 -54.28 12.98
CA ALA A 55 -37.20 -54.01 11.57
C ALA A 55 -35.94 -53.59 10.79
N SER A 56 -34.96 -52.95 11.46
CA SER A 56 -33.81 -52.33 10.83
C SER A 56 -32.49 -53.07 11.06
N GLY A 57 -32.38 -53.91 12.13
CA GLY A 57 -31.12 -54.50 12.54
C GLY A 57 -30.14 -53.56 13.21
N TYR A 58 -30.52 -52.29 13.49
CA TYR A 58 -29.72 -51.32 14.21
C TYR A 58 -29.98 -51.44 15.71
N SER A 59 -28.97 -51.18 16.53
CA SER A 59 -29.10 -51.14 18.00
C SER A 59 -29.10 -49.71 18.48
N PHE A 60 -29.95 -49.40 19.48
CA PHE A 60 -29.99 -48.06 20.09
C PHE A 60 -29.04 -47.96 21.30
N ILE A 61 -28.34 -46.82 21.36
CA ILE A 61 -27.51 -46.43 22.50
C ILE A 61 -28.10 -45.14 23.06
N TYR A 62 -28.56 -45.17 24.31
CA TYR A 62 -29.16 -44.01 24.98
C TYR A 62 -28.96 -44.08 26.49
N GLY A 63 -28.91 -42.92 27.17
CA GLY A 63 -28.85 -42.81 28.62
C GLY A 63 -30.24 -42.79 29.25
N GLU A 64 -30.30 -43.04 30.58
CA GLU A 64 -31.53 -43.05 31.36
C GLU A 64 -32.28 -41.71 31.36
N GLU A 65 -31.58 -40.62 31.00
CA GLU A 65 -32.14 -39.27 30.89
C GLU A 65 -33.00 -39.06 29.65
N ILE A 66 -33.09 -40.02 28.73
CA ILE A 66 -33.88 -39.95 27.50
C ILE A 66 -35.32 -40.38 27.79
N ILE A 67 -36.19 -39.42 27.98
CA ILE A 67 -37.62 -39.61 28.25
C ILE A 67 -38.43 -38.93 27.17
N LEU A 68 -39.45 -39.62 26.61
CA LEU A 68 -40.39 -39.02 25.67
C LEU A 68 -41.35 -38.04 26.37
N LYS A 69 -41.56 -36.88 25.75
CA LYS A 69 -42.59 -35.94 26.19
C LYS A 69 -44.02 -36.46 25.90
N HIS A 70 -44.17 -37.13 24.77
CA HIS A 70 -45.42 -37.70 24.29
C HIS A 70 -45.19 -39.07 23.65
N PRO A 71 -46.13 -40.02 23.81
CA PRO A 71 -46.05 -41.33 23.14
C PRO A 71 -45.98 -41.18 21.61
N ILE A 72 -45.16 -42.02 20.97
CA ILE A 72 -44.95 -41.99 19.52
C ILE A 72 -46.15 -42.60 18.81
N THR A 73 -46.73 -41.87 17.86
CA THR A 73 -47.69 -42.40 16.92
C THR A 73 -47.16 -42.10 15.52
N LEU A 74 -46.94 -43.17 14.76
CA LEU A 74 -46.31 -43.07 13.44
C LEU A 74 -46.87 -44.13 12.47
N SER A 75 -47.26 -43.70 11.29
CA SER A 75 -47.68 -44.62 10.24
C SER A 75 -47.01 -44.22 8.92
N LEU A 76 -46.00 -44.98 8.50
CA LEU A 76 -45.22 -44.70 7.28
C LEU A 76 -45.09 -45.98 6.49
N ARG A 77 -45.26 -45.89 5.14
CA ARG A 77 -45.05 -46.98 4.21
C ARG A 77 -43.75 -46.77 3.44
N LYS A 78 -42.88 -47.81 3.38
CA LYS A 78 -41.60 -47.78 2.64
C LYS A 78 -40.78 -46.47 2.89
N ALA A 79 -40.63 -46.10 4.13
CA ALA A 79 -39.92 -44.90 4.53
C ALA A 79 -38.47 -45.22 4.96
N PRO A 80 -37.46 -44.40 4.60
CA PRO A 80 -36.10 -44.57 5.07
C PRO A 80 -36.00 -44.41 6.58
N LEU A 81 -35.04 -45.11 7.22
CA LEU A 81 -34.81 -45.10 8.65
C LEU A 81 -34.61 -43.66 9.19
N SER A 82 -33.87 -42.84 8.51
CA SER A 82 -33.64 -41.44 8.86
C SER A 82 -34.94 -40.64 8.99
N LEU A 83 -35.89 -40.83 8.05
CA LEU A 83 -37.19 -40.13 8.08
C LEU A 83 -38.08 -40.64 9.23
N ILE A 84 -38.04 -41.95 9.50
CA ILE A 84 -38.81 -42.57 10.61
C ILE A 84 -38.34 -42.00 11.92
N LEU A 85 -37.01 -41.95 12.20
CA LEU A 85 -36.42 -41.36 13.41
C LEU A 85 -36.72 -39.84 13.52
N GLN A 86 -36.61 -39.12 12.41
CA GLN A 86 -36.90 -37.67 12.37
C GLN A 86 -38.36 -37.40 12.80
N LYS A 87 -39.32 -38.14 12.24
CA LYS A 87 -40.73 -37.98 12.59
C LYS A 87 -41.06 -38.50 13.98
N ALA A 88 -40.43 -39.57 14.45
CA ALA A 88 -40.61 -40.10 15.76
C ALA A 88 -40.17 -39.15 16.89
N PHE A 89 -39.02 -38.50 16.64
CA PHE A 89 -38.45 -37.60 17.65
C PHE A 89 -38.77 -36.09 17.40
N ALA A 90 -39.58 -35.79 16.40
CA ALA A 90 -40.06 -34.44 16.18
C ALA A 90 -40.83 -33.91 17.40
N GLY A 91 -40.38 -32.79 17.99
CA GLY A 91 -41.00 -32.24 19.21
C GLY A 91 -40.65 -32.92 20.54
N GLN A 92 -39.82 -33.98 20.52
CA GLN A 92 -39.48 -34.78 21.69
C GLN A 92 -38.23 -34.29 22.45
N ASN A 93 -37.53 -33.27 22.03
CA ASN A 93 -36.23 -32.84 22.57
C ASN A 93 -35.15 -33.95 22.55
N ILE A 94 -35.22 -34.83 21.57
CA ILE A 94 -34.27 -35.92 21.37
C ILE A 94 -33.61 -35.72 19.97
N SER A 95 -32.29 -35.71 19.96
CA SER A 95 -31.49 -35.81 18.74
C SER A 95 -30.99 -37.22 18.55
N PHE A 96 -30.81 -37.64 17.31
CA PHE A 96 -30.25 -38.93 16.98
C PHE A 96 -29.08 -38.82 16.00
N LYS A 97 -28.13 -39.73 16.10
CA LYS A 97 -27.01 -39.88 15.16
C LYS A 97 -26.88 -41.39 14.81
N ILE A 98 -26.92 -41.70 13.52
CA ILE A 98 -26.66 -43.05 13.07
C ILE A 98 -25.15 -43.20 12.84
N ASN A 99 -24.53 -44.21 13.52
CA ASN A 99 -23.12 -44.51 13.38
C ASN A 99 -22.91 -46.02 13.23
N LYS A 100 -22.50 -46.47 12.04
CA LYS A 100 -22.40 -47.87 11.62
C LYS A 100 -23.75 -48.57 11.83
N ASN A 101 -23.84 -49.50 12.77
CA ASN A 101 -25.06 -50.26 13.13
C ASN A 101 -25.73 -49.75 14.43
N HIS A 102 -25.36 -48.56 14.91
CA HIS A 102 -25.90 -48.02 16.16
C HIS A 102 -26.63 -46.69 15.92
N ILE A 103 -27.75 -46.48 16.58
CA ILE A 103 -28.50 -45.25 16.67
C ILE A 103 -28.29 -44.65 18.06
N ILE A 104 -27.54 -43.56 18.12
CA ILE A 104 -27.22 -42.90 19.38
C ILE A 104 -28.26 -41.80 19.62
N LEU A 105 -29.01 -41.90 20.69
CA LEU A 105 -29.95 -40.87 21.13
C LEU A 105 -29.27 -39.96 22.15
N LYS A 106 -29.46 -38.65 21.99
CA LYS A 106 -29.03 -37.64 22.96
C LYS A 106 -30.18 -36.69 23.24
N LYS A 107 -30.31 -36.28 24.53
CA LYS A 107 -31.25 -35.23 24.88
C LYS A 107 -30.88 -33.96 24.10
N TYR A 108 -31.84 -33.49 23.32
CA TYR A 108 -31.69 -32.19 22.66
C TYR A 108 -31.90 -31.13 23.77
N ALA A 109 -30.82 -30.56 24.27
CA ALA A 109 -30.93 -29.34 25.03
C ALA A 109 -31.44 -28.30 24.04
N LEU A 110 -32.66 -27.80 24.17
CA LEU A 110 -33.02 -26.54 23.59
C LEU A 110 -31.97 -25.52 24.07
N GLN A 111 -31.03 -25.19 23.22
CA GLN A 111 -30.26 -23.98 23.46
C GLN A 111 -31.31 -22.88 23.54
N SER A 112 -31.70 -22.51 24.79
CA SER A 112 -32.32 -21.20 24.97
C SER A 112 -31.37 -20.25 24.29
N SER A 113 -31.86 -19.50 23.33
CA SER A 113 -31.08 -18.45 22.67
C SER A 113 -30.64 -17.51 23.81
N LYS A 114 -29.43 -17.72 24.34
CA LYS A 114 -28.86 -16.82 25.32
C LYS A 114 -28.91 -15.46 24.67
N LYS A 115 -29.58 -14.52 25.28
CA LYS A 115 -29.55 -13.13 24.84
C LYS A 115 -28.10 -12.74 24.67
N SER A 116 -27.80 -12.05 23.62
CA SER A 116 -26.45 -11.53 23.35
C SER A 116 -26.49 -10.02 23.40
N PHE A 117 -25.44 -9.43 23.95
CA PHE A 117 -25.31 -7.98 24.07
C PHE A 117 -24.00 -7.53 23.45
N THR A 118 -24.00 -6.34 22.91
CA THR A 118 -22.83 -5.76 22.27
C THR A 118 -22.09 -4.83 23.22
N LEU A 119 -20.79 -5.11 23.40
CA LEU A 119 -19.85 -4.21 24.03
C LEU A 119 -19.10 -3.45 22.95
N ASN A 120 -19.13 -2.13 23.02
CA ASN A 120 -18.46 -1.26 22.06
C ASN A 120 -17.72 -0.13 22.76
N GLY A 121 -16.88 0.60 22.03
CA GLY A 121 -16.20 1.77 22.54
C GLY A 121 -14.82 2.00 21.96
N TYR A 122 -13.96 2.68 22.69
CA TYR A 122 -12.63 3.05 22.26
C TYR A 122 -11.55 2.48 23.15
N VAL A 123 -10.41 2.13 22.54
CA VAL A 123 -9.18 1.80 23.28
C VAL A 123 -8.22 2.98 23.12
N LEU A 124 -7.78 3.53 24.24
CA LEU A 124 -6.95 4.74 24.31
C LEU A 124 -5.63 4.46 25.01
N ASP A 125 -4.61 5.23 24.69
CA ASP A 125 -3.42 5.40 25.52
C ASP A 125 -3.80 6.05 26.86
N SER A 126 -3.26 5.56 27.98
CA SER A 126 -3.62 6.07 29.32
C SER A 126 -3.08 7.48 29.59
N ILE A 127 -1.97 7.87 28.94
CA ILE A 127 -1.28 9.14 29.14
C ILE A 127 -1.79 10.19 28.13
N SER A 128 -1.71 9.90 26.85
CA SER A 128 -2.04 10.87 25.79
C SER A 128 -3.53 10.95 25.48
N LYS A 129 -4.32 9.91 25.86
CA LYS A 129 -5.72 9.69 25.46
C LYS A 129 -5.91 9.53 23.94
N GLU A 130 -4.84 9.35 23.20
CA GLU A 130 -4.91 8.97 21.79
C GLU A 130 -5.54 7.60 21.58
N THR A 131 -6.24 7.43 20.47
CA THR A 131 -6.85 6.15 20.11
C THR A 131 -5.80 5.13 19.68
N LEU A 132 -5.91 3.87 20.13
CA LEU A 132 -5.00 2.78 19.75
C LEU A 132 -5.61 1.99 18.58
N ILE A 133 -4.94 2.05 17.43
CA ILE A 133 -5.40 1.46 16.17
C ILE A 133 -4.94 0.01 16.06
N GLY A 134 -5.89 -0.96 16.03
CA GLY A 134 -5.58 -2.39 15.95
C GLY A 134 -5.23 -2.99 17.29
N ALA A 135 -5.73 -2.44 18.40
CA ALA A 135 -5.68 -3.10 19.72
C ALA A 135 -6.57 -4.34 19.71
N ASN A 136 -6.08 -5.44 20.29
CA ASN A 136 -6.81 -6.70 20.35
C ASN A 136 -7.72 -6.73 21.57
N ILE A 137 -8.94 -7.22 21.37
CA ILE A 137 -9.94 -7.48 22.38
C ILE A 137 -10.33 -8.96 22.27
N TYR A 138 -10.07 -9.75 23.32
CA TYR A 138 -10.30 -11.19 23.29
C TYR A 138 -10.99 -11.69 24.54
N ASP A 139 -12.09 -12.44 24.35
CA ASP A 139 -12.79 -13.16 25.41
C ASP A 139 -12.29 -14.62 25.42
N GLN A 140 -11.47 -14.95 26.40
CA GLN A 140 -10.89 -16.28 26.55
C GLN A 140 -11.95 -17.36 26.82
N LYS A 141 -13.06 -16.99 27.49
CA LYS A 141 -14.13 -17.94 27.86
C LYS A 141 -14.95 -18.40 26.65
N ASN A 142 -15.26 -17.47 25.76
CA ASN A 142 -16.13 -17.75 24.62
C ASN A 142 -15.33 -17.95 23.32
N GLY A 143 -13.99 -17.76 23.31
CA GLY A 143 -13.14 -17.90 22.14
C GLY A 143 -13.39 -16.84 21.06
N VAL A 144 -13.99 -15.69 21.41
CA VAL A 144 -14.39 -14.63 20.49
C VAL A 144 -13.48 -13.42 20.69
N GLY A 145 -13.05 -12.81 19.61
CA GLY A 145 -12.23 -11.60 19.65
C GLY A 145 -12.54 -10.64 18.52
N THR A 146 -12.16 -9.38 18.72
CA THR A 146 -12.22 -8.31 17.74
C THR A 146 -10.99 -7.41 17.87
N THR A 147 -10.83 -6.45 16.97
CA THR A 147 -9.80 -5.40 17.07
C THR A 147 -10.39 -4.04 16.90
N THR A 148 -9.67 -3.04 17.39
CA THR A 148 -10.04 -1.66 17.09
C THR A 148 -9.80 -1.35 15.62
N ASN A 149 -10.76 -0.65 15.01
CA ASN A 149 -10.71 -0.16 13.65
C ASN A 149 -9.62 0.95 13.48
N PRO A 150 -9.41 1.53 12.28
CA PRO A 150 -8.45 2.62 12.06
C PRO A 150 -8.70 3.90 12.87
N PHE A 151 -9.76 3.96 13.65
CA PHE A 151 -10.14 5.09 14.50
C PHE A 151 -10.11 4.75 16.00
N GLY A 152 -9.64 3.53 16.36
CA GLY A 152 -9.56 3.06 17.73
C GLY A 152 -10.89 2.57 18.32
N TYR A 153 -11.95 2.49 17.51
CA TYR A 153 -13.26 1.96 17.91
C TYR A 153 -13.30 0.44 17.76
N PHE A 154 -13.97 -0.22 18.71
CA PHE A 154 -14.24 -1.66 18.65
C PHE A 154 -15.72 -1.95 18.93
N SER A 155 -16.19 -3.09 18.43
CA SER A 155 -17.50 -3.65 18.74
C SER A 155 -17.37 -5.19 18.83
N ILE A 156 -17.92 -5.79 19.88
CA ILE A 156 -17.93 -7.24 20.10
C ILE A 156 -19.25 -7.66 20.73
N THR A 157 -19.95 -8.63 20.13
CA THR A 157 -21.22 -9.16 20.65
C THR A 157 -20.93 -10.46 21.40
N LEU A 158 -21.39 -10.53 22.64
CA LEU A 158 -21.11 -11.61 23.58
C LEU A 158 -22.41 -12.12 24.22
N PRO A 159 -22.49 -13.40 24.65
CA PRO A 159 -23.64 -13.93 25.38
C PRO A 159 -23.87 -13.19 26.70
N GLU A 160 -25.12 -13.10 27.13
CA GLU A 160 -25.51 -12.59 28.45
C GLU A 160 -24.74 -13.30 29.58
N GLY A 161 -24.22 -12.54 30.54
CA GLY A 161 -23.57 -13.05 31.72
C GLY A 161 -22.16 -12.53 31.96
N GLY A 162 -21.44 -13.20 32.83
CA GLY A 162 -20.06 -12.83 33.19
C GLY A 162 -19.05 -13.15 32.08
N THR A 163 -18.30 -12.14 31.65
CA THR A 163 -17.22 -12.26 30.69
C THR A 163 -15.92 -11.64 31.20
N LYS A 164 -14.78 -12.15 30.72
CA LYS A 164 -13.43 -11.61 31.01
C LYS A 164 -12.76 -11.27 29.69
N LEU A 165 -12.60 -9.99 29.43
CA LEU A 165 -11.97 -9.48 28.23
C LEU A 165 -10.54 -9.07 28.49
N ASN A 166 -9.64 -9.52 27.64
CA ASN A 166 -8.25 -9.09 27.60
C ASN A 166 -8.08 -8.05 26.50
N PHE A 167 -7.60 -6.87 26.86
CA PHE A 167 -7.22 -5.80 25.96
C PHE A 167 -5.71 -5.75 25.88
N SER A 168 -5.17 -5.87 24.67
CA SER A 168 -3.72 -5.89 24.42
C SER A 168 -3.34 -5.04 23.23
N TYR A 169 -2.20 -4.40 23.31
CA TYR A 169 -1.59 -3.62 22.22
C TYR A 169 -0.06 -3.65 22.35
N ILE A 170 0.67 -3.56 21.23
CA ILE A 170 2.13 -3.64 21.22
C ILE A 170 2.73 -2.51 22.04
N GLY A 171 3.63 -2.83 22.96
CA GLY A 171 4.28 -1.87 23.87
C GLY A 171 3.40 -1.45 25.06
N TYR A 172 2.26 -2.12 25.29
CA TYR A 172 1.35 -1.80 26.38
C TYR A 172 1.10 -3.02 27.25
N ALA A 173 0.91 -2.79 28.55
CA ALA A 173 0.50 -3.82 29.48
C ALA A 173 -0.88 -4.34 29.14
N VAL A 174 -1.06 -5.67 29.18
CA VAL A 174 -2.37 -6.30 28.97
C VAL A 174 -3.31 -5.89 30.10
N LYS A 175 -4.48 -5.38 29.72
CA LYS A 175 -5.53 -5.02 30.69
C LYS A 175 -6.65 -6.03 30.62
N GLN A 176 -6.93 -6.69 31.74
CA GLN A 176 -8.06 -7.58 31.89
C GLN A 176 -9.24 -6.82 32.51
N VAL A 177 -10.43 -6.95 31.91
CA VAL A 177 -11.67 -6.33 32.39
C VAL A 177 -12.71 -7.42 32.55
N SER A 178 -13.26 -7.56 33.78
CA SER A 178 -14.35 -8.49 34.09
C SER A 178 -15.64 -7.70 34.12
N LEU A 179 -16.63 -8.15 33.35
CA LEU A 179 -17.94 -7.48 33.19
C LEU A 179 -19.06 -8.51 33.31
N HIS A 180 -20.25 -8.04 33.70
CA HIS A 180 -21.48 -8.81 33.62
C HIS A 180 -22.40 -8.12 32.62
N LEU A 181 -22.58 -8.74 31.45
CA LEU A 181 -23.35 -8.18 30.35
C LEU A 181 -24.82 -8.55 30.48
N TRP A 182 -25.68 -7.55 30.57
CA TRP A 182 -27.15 -7.65 30.62
C TRP A 182 -27.87 -6.64 29.74
N LYS A 183 -27.08 -5.73 29.11
CA LYS A 183 -27.49 -4.75 28.09
C LYS A 183 -26.30 -4.37 27.23
N ASP A 184 -26.58 -3.76 26.09
CA ASP A 184 -25.54 -3.13 25.27
C ASP A 184 -24.81 -2.06 26.08
N THR A 185 -23.50 -2.08 26.03
CA THR A 185 -22.64 -1.26 26.89
C THR A 185 -21.52 -0.61 26.11
N MET A 186 -21.36 0.70 26.25
CA MET A 186 -20.22 1.44 25.71
C MET A 186 -19.17 1.63 26.79
N LEU A 187 -17.90 1.36 26.46
CA LEU A 187 -16.80 1.37 27.41
C LEU A 187 -15.51 1.89 26.80
N THR A 188 -14.97 2.95 27.37
CA THR A 188 -13.64 3.46 26.97
C THR A 188 -12.55 2.81 27.83
N ILE A 189 -11.65 2.09 27.18
CA ILE A 189 -10.55 1.36 27.81
C ILE A 189 -9.25 2.14 27.62
N GLN A 190 -8.52 2.34 28.74
CA GLN A 190 -7.20 2.96 28.70
C GLN A 190 -6.15 1.89 28.97
N LEU A 191 -5.17 1.75 28.07
CA LEU A 191 -4.01 0.89 28.22
C LEU A 191 -2.82 1.72 28.69
N ARG A 192 -2.03 1.16 29.61
CA ARG A 192 -0.81 1.77 30.11
C ARG A 192 0.38 1.32 29.26
N ASN A 193 1.18 2.27 28.82
CA ASN A 193 2.45 1.95 28.17
C ASN A 193 3.36 1.23 29.18
N ASP A 194 3.91 0.08 28.77
CA ASP A 194 4.79 -0.73 29.58
C ASP A 194 6.24 -0.54 29.12
N ASN A 195 6.85 0.51 29.62
CA ASN A 195 8.28 0.79 29.38
C ASN A 195 9.23 -0.20 30.07
N GLN A 196 8.68 -1.17 30.85
CA GLN A 196 9.46 -2.19 31.56
C GLN A 196 9.60 -3.49 30.78
N LEU A 197 8.90 -3.68 29.67
CA LEU A 197 9.15 -4.81 28.82
C LEU A 197 10.52 -4.64 28.17
N ASN A 198 11.51 -5.32 28.77
CA ASN A 198 12.88 -5.48 28.21
C ASN A 198 12.90 -6.27 26.89
N GLU A 199 11.76 -6.50 26.30
CA GLU A 199 11.57 -7.25 25.07
C GLU A 199 10.71 -6.42 24.13
N VAL A 200 11.25 -5.98 23.00
CA VAL A 200 10.45 -5.42 21.92
C VAL A 200 9.65 -6.60 21.33
N ILE A 201 8.46 -6.81 21.86
CA ILE A 201 7.55 -7.83 21.34
C ILE A 201 6.85 -7.21 20.14
N ILE A 202 7.31 -7.53 18.96
CA ILE A 202 6.55 -7.30 17.74
C ILE A 202 5.53 -8.43 17.65
N LEU A 203 4.41 -8.31 18.36
CA LEU A 203 3.33 -9.28 18.24
C LEU A 203 2.69 -9.13 16.86
N SER A 204 2.75 -10.20 16.09
CA SER A 204 2.15 -10.31 14.76
C SER A 204 0.63 -10.49 14.76
N ASP A 205 0.02 -10.63 15.91
CA ASP A 205 -1.42 -10.90 16.07
C ASP A 205 -2.29 -9.65 15.80
N LYS A 206 -2.20 -9.13 14.57
CA LYS A 206 -3.12 -8.10 14.10
C LYS A 206 -4.13 -8.74 13.14
N PRO A 207 -5.43 -8.84 13.51
CA PRO A 207 -6.44 -9.47 12.68
C PRO A 207 -6.60 -8.87 11.30
N GLU A 208 -6.28 -7.60 11.10
CA GLU A 208 -6.39 -6.96 9.78
C GLU A 208 -5.16 -7.14 8.88
N THR A 209 -3.95 -7.29 9.43
CA THR A 209 -2.70 -7.29 8.65
C THR A 209 -1.69 -8.36 9.05
N GLY A 210 -1.91 -9.10 10.15
CA GLY A 210 -0.99 -10.15 10.63
C GLY A 210 -1.24 -11.52 9.99
N ILE A 211 -0.43 -12.50 10.36
CA ILE A 211 -0.57 -13.89 9.88
C ILE A 211 -1.94 -14.47 10.21
N GLN A 212 -2.56 -14.09 11.34
CA GLN A 212 -3.89 -14.52 11.75
C GLN A 212 -5.05 -13.86 10.97
N SER A 213 -4.77 -12.83 10.18
CA SER A 213 -5.77 -12.16 9.34
C SER A 213 -6.28 -13.09 8.23
N SER A 214 -7.53 -12.88 7.79
CA SER A 214 -8.06 -13.49 6.57
C SER A 214 -7.30 -13.01 5.31
N ARG A 215 -6.67 -11.84 5.36
CA ARG A 215 -6.01 -11.19 4.24
C ARG A 215 -4.60 -11.74 4.02
N MET A 216 -4.22 -11.85 2.75
CA MET A 216 -2.88 -12.22 2.30
C MET A 216 -2.12 -10.99 1.80
N GLY A 217 -0.78 -10.95 2.00
CA GLY A 217 0.07 -9.88 1.52
C GLY A 217 -0.22 -8.52 2.17
N ALA A 218 -0.82 -8.50 3.36
CA ALA A 218 -1.03 -7.31 4.18
C ALA A 218 0.01 -7.24 5.29
N SER A 219 0.72 -6.12 5.40
CA SER A 219 1.76 -5.88 6.40
C SER A 219 1.56 -4.55 7.10
N SER A 220 1.81 -4.50 8.41
CA SER A 220 1.85 -3.25 9.17
C SER A 220 3.26 -3.08 9.76
N ILE A 221 3.91 -1.96 9.48
CA ILE A 221 5.26 -1.69 9.95
C ILE A 221 5.17 -0.86 11.23
N PRO A 222 5.74 -1.34 12.34
CA PRO A 222 5.79 -0.57 13.59
C PRO A 222 6.66 0.69 13.44
N ILE A 223 6.20 1.82 13.96
CA ILE A 223 6.93 3.10 13.88
C ILE A 223 8.33 3.03 14.53
N PRO A 224 8.54 2.37 15.69
CA PRO A 224 9.88 2.21 16.25
C PRO A 224 10.85 1.53 15.27
N HIS A 225 10.36 0.56 14.47
CA HIS A 225 11.19 -0.10 13.48
C HIS A 225 11.58 0.85 12.33
N ILE A 226 10.64 1.69 11.85
CA ILE A 226 10.91 2.72 10.85
C ILE A 226 11.98 3.69 11.36
N LYS A 227 11.83 4.20 12.59
CA LYS A 227 12.76 5.14 13.23
C LYS A 227 14.15 4.57 13.46
N ASN A 228 14.25 3.27 13.64
CA ASN A 228 15.52 2.57 13.85
C ASN A 228 16.18 2.07 12.57
N THR A 229 15.50 2.07 11.43
CA THR A 229 16.10 1.63 10.16
C THR A 229 17.14 2.67 9.70
N PRO A 230 18.43 2.28 9.44
CA PRO A 230 19.42 3.20 8.92
C PRO A 230 18.98 3.75 7.56
N ALA A 231 18.95 5.05 7.44
CA ALA A 231 18.46 5.73 6.25
C ALA A 231 19.40 6.83 5.78
N LEU A 232 19.09 7.45 4.66
CA LEU A 232 19.90 8.49 4.04
C LEU A 232 20.11 9.66 5.02
N MET A 233 21.37 10.00 5.26
CA MET A 233 21.77 11.12 6.11
C MET A 233 21.11 11.14 7.50
N SER A 234 20.97 9.95 8.10
CA SER A 234 20.34 9.72 9.42
C SER A 234 18.87 10.15 9.50
N GLU A 235 18.20 10.31 8.36
CA GLU A 235 16.78 10.62 8.30
C GLU A 235 15.96 9.35 8.06
N ALA A 236 15.21 8.92 9.07
CA ALA A 236 14.31 7.78 8.96
C ALA A 236 13.22 8.03 7.91
N ASP A 237 12.86 7.02 7.14
CA ASP A 237 11.93 7.16 6.01
C ASP A 237 10.94 6.00 5.94
N VAL A 238 9.65 6.33 5.81
CA VAL A 238 8.56 5.36 5.76
C VAL A 238 8.64 4.50 4.51
N LEU A 239 8.81 5.10 3.32
CA LEU A 239 8.82 4.36 2.05
C LEU A 239 10.08 3.52 1.91
N LYS A 240 11.23 4.00 2.38
CA LYS A 240 12.48 3.22 2.44
C LYS A 240 12.32 1.96 3.30
N SER A 241 11.63 2.08 4.43
CA SER A 241 11.35 0.92 5.29
C SER A 241 10.40 -0.07 4.62
N ILE A 242 9.43 0.40 3.83
CA ILE A 242 8.53 -0.43 3.02
C ILE A 242 9.31 -1.18 1.92
N GLN A 243 10.33 -0.57 1.30
CA GLN A 243 11.18 -1.19 0.28
C GLN A 243 11.96 -2.41 0.79
N LEU A 244 12.14 -2.55 2.10
CA LEU A 244 12.79 -3.70 2.72
C LEU A 244 11.86 -4.91 2.91
N LEU A 245 10.57 -4.81 2.52
CA LEU A 245 9.60 -5.91 2.59
C LEU A 245 9.64 -6.80 1.33
N PRO A 246 9.24 -8.08 1.43
CA PRO A 246 9.21 -8.99 0.28
C PRO A 246 8.20 -8.51 -0.79
N GLY A 247 8.55 -8.70 -2.07
CA GLY A 247 7.72 -8.30 -3.21
C GLY A 247 7.65 -6.79 -3.47
N VAL A 248 8.41 -5.99 -2.70
CA VAL A 248 8.58 -4.55 -2.90
C VAL A 248 9.99 -4.30 -3.42
N GLN A 249 10.09 -3.56 -4.50
CA GLN A 249 11.37 -3.23 -5.14
C GLN A 249 11.50 -1.71 -5.23
N ASN A 250 12.74 -1.24 -5.19
CA ASN A 250 13.07 0.13 -5.56
C ASN A 250 13.31 0.22 -7.09
N GLY A 251 13.05 1.36 -7.68
CA GLY A 251 13.41 1.62 -9.08
C GLY A 251 14.91 1.77 -9.24
N MET A 252 15.43 2.95 -8.98
CA MET A 252 16.86 3.22 -8.93
C MET A 252 17.37 3.16 -7.49
N ASN A 253 18.67 2.91 -7.33
CA ASN A 253 19.26 2.88 -5.99
C ASN A 253 19.13 4.26 -5.32
N GLY A 254 18.60 4.26 -4.10
CA GLY A 254 18.41 5.47 -3.32
C GLY A 254 17.07 6.19 -3.52
N THR A 255 16.21 5.80 -4.48
CA THR A 255 14.89 6.44 -4.68
C THR A 255 13.80 5.84 -3.80
N SER A 256 12.76 6.63 -3.47
CA SER A 256 11.62 6.22 -2.63
C SER A 256 10.49 5.54 -3.42
N GLY A 257 10.53 5.52 -4.75
CA GLY A 257 9.52 4.89 -5.58
C GLY A 257 9.32 3.41 -5.22
N LEU A 258 8.06 2.98 -5.10
CA LEU A 258 7.70 1.59 -4.83
C LEU A 258 7.26 0.90 -6.11
N TYR A 259 7.83 -0.27 -6.35
CA TYR A 259 7.49 -1.17 -7.46
C TYR A 259 7.05 -2.50 -6.88
N VAL A 260 5.73 -2.66 -6.73
CA VAL A 260 5.18 -3.79 -6.00
C VAL A 260 4.67 -4.84 -6.98
N ARG A 261 5.22 -6.07 -6.90
CA ARG A 261 4.81 -7.22 -7.74
C ARG A 261 4.71 -6.85 -9.22
N GLY A 262 5.75 -6.15 -9.74
CA GLY A 262 5.87 -5.76 -11.15
C GLY A 262 4.96 -4.62 -11.61
N GLY A 263 4.32 -3.92 -10.69
CA GLY A 263 3.59 -2.68 -10.98
C GLY A 263 4.50 -1.46 -10.96
N GLY A 264 4.10 -0.40 -11.68
CA GLY A 264 4.75 0.90 -11.69
C GLY A 264 4.44 1.76 -10.46
N PRO A 265 5.10 2.90 -10.28
CA PRO A 265 4.89 3.80 -9.14
C PRO A 265 3.46 4.38 -9.11
N ASP A 266 2.86 4.65 -10.28
CA ASP A 266 1.49 5.13 -10.47
C ASP A 266 0.43 4.10 -10.06
N GLN A 267 0.80 2.81 -9.99
CA GLN A 267 -0.10 1.70 -9.67
C GLN A 267 -0.21 1.46 -8.15
N ASN A 268 0.44 2.26 -7.34
CA ASN A 268 0.32 2.25 -5.89
C ASN A 268 -0.58 3.38 -5.41
N LEU A 269 -1.48 3.08 -4.48
CA LEU A 269 -2.32 4.07 -3.82
C LEU A 269 -1.64 4.50 -2.52
N TYR A 270 -1.16 5.72 -2.47
CA TYR A 270 -0.63 6.31 -1.25
C TYR A 270 -1.72 7.15 -0.59
N LEU A 271 -1.97 6.89 0.68
CA LEU A 271 -2.99 7.57 1.46
C LEU A 271 -2.37 8.24 2.69
N LEU A 272 -2.67 9.51 2.90
CA LEU A 272 -2.41 10.22 4.14
C LEU A 272 -3.75 10.51 4.82
N ASP A 273 -3.98 9.90 5.99
CA ASP A 273 -5.25 9.97 6.71
C ASP A 273 -6.50 9.60 5.85
N GLY A 274 -6.31 8.68 4.87
CA GLY A 274 -7.37 8.19 3.98
C GLY A 274 -7.57 8.99 2.70
N VAL A 275 -6.80 10.06 2.48
CA VAL A 275 -6.85 10.89 1.28
C VAL A 275 -5.67 10.56 0.36
N PRO A 276 -5.87 10.36 -0.96
CA PRO A 276 -4.78 10.09 -1.91
C PRO A 276 -3.75 11.21 -1.94
N LEU A 277 -2.46 10.84 -2.06
CA LEU A 277 -1.37 11.73 -2.43
C LEU A 277 -0.82 11.33 -3.80
N TYR A 278 -0.58 12.32 -4.66
CA TYR A 278 -0.11 12.11 -6.03
C TYR A 278 1.41 12.06 -6.14
N ASN A 279 2.11 12.93 -5.42
CA ASN A 279 3.56 12.84 -5.28
C ASN A 279 3.91 12.54 -3.82
N VAL A 280 4.73 11.52 -3.62
CA VAL A 280 5.13 11.05 -2.29
C VAL A 280 6.62 11.18 -2.03
N ASP A 281 7.33 11.82 -2.97
CA ASP A 281 8.78 11.90 -2.98
C ASP A 281 9.27 13.34 -2.96
N HIS A 282 10.32 13.55 -2.18
CA HIS A 282 11.17 14.74 -2.20
C HIS A 282 12.56 14.43 -2.79
N THR A 283 13.29 15.46 -3.17
CA THR A 283 14.70 15.35 -3.58
C THR A 283 14.88 14.31 -4.69
N LEU A 284 14.02 14.34 -5.74
CA LEU A 284 14.06 13.37 -6.84
C LEU A 284 13.94 11.91 -6.36
N GLY A 285 13.14 11.65 -5.33
CA GLY A 285 12.93 10.34 -4.76
C GLY A 285 13.90 9.92 -3.65
N LEU A 286 14.81 10.77 -3.21
CA LEU A 286 15.75 10.44 -2.13
C LEU A 286 15.09 10.39 -0.75
N LEU A 287 14.02 11.14 -0.51
CA LEU A 287 13.25 11.17 0.72
C LEU A 287 11.76 11.07 0.43
N SER A 288 10.98 10.51 1.36
CA SER A 288 9.52 10.52 1.25
C SER A 288 8.90 11.73 1.95
N VAL A 289 7.67 12.05 1.57
CA VAL A 289 6.86 13.09 2.22
C VAL A 289 6.37 12.68 3.62
N PHE A 290 6.48 11.40 3.97
CA PHE A 290 6.00 10.87 5.24
C PHE A 290 7.06 10.99 6.33
N THR A 291 6.89 11.97 7.21
CA THR A 291 7.78 12.21 8.36
C THR A 291 7.45 11.23 9.49
N PRO A 292 8.35 10.32 9.90
CA PRO A 292 8.06 9.28 10.89
C PRO A 292 7.60 9.81 12.25
N GLU A 293 7.97 11.04 12.61
CA GLU A 293 7.53 11.69 13.84
C GLU A 293 6.02 11.95 13.83
N ALA A 294 5.48 12.38 12.68
CA ALA A 294 4.05 12.67 12.51
C ALA A 294 3.21 11.41 12.29
N VAL A 295 3.83 10.25 12.01
CA VAL A 295 3.13 9.03 11.61
C VAL A 295 2.84 8.14 12.81
N LYS A 296 1.61 7.65 12.89
CA LYS A 296 1.09 6.73 13.92
C LYS A 296 1.09 5.28 13.46
N LYS A 297 0.71 5.04 12.19
CA LYS A 297 0.59 3.69 11.62
C LYS A 297 0.81 3.70 10.12
N VAL A 298 1.45 2.65 9.64
CA VAL A 298 1.67 2.39 8.21
C VAL A 298 1.20 0.98 7.89
N ASN A 299 0.26 0.85 6.94
CA ASN A 299 -0.18 -0.44 6.42
C ASN A 299 0.14 -0.53 4.93
N LEU A 300 0.67 -1.67 4.51
CA LEU A 300 0.90 -2.01 3.11
C LEU A 300 0.01 -3.20 2.73
N TYR A 301 -0.72 -3.09 1.63
CA TYR A 301 -1.48 -4.18 1.02
C TYR A 301 -0.92 -4.47 -0.38
N LYS A 302 -0.39 -5.68 -0.62
CA LYS A 302 0.20 -6.14 -1.90
C LYS A 302 -0.72 -7.08 -2.69
N SER A 303 -1.70 -7.68 -2.01
CA SER A 303 -2.79 -8.48 -2.56
C SER A 303 -4.00 -8.33 -1.64
N SER A 304 -5.03 -9.12 -1.75
CA SER A 304 -6.17 -9.11 -0.81
C SER A 304 -6.60 -7.67 -0.40
N PHE A 305 -6.75 -6.80 -1.39
CA PHE A 305 -7.03 -5.38 -1.17
C PHE A 305 -8.38 -5.20 -0.47
N PRO A 306 -8.48 -4.41 0.61
CA PRO A 306 -9.77 -4.02 1.18
C PRO A 306 -10.69 -3.42 0.11
N ALA A 307 -11.99 -3.79 0.11
CA ALA A 307 -12.91 -3.34 -0.92
C ALA A 307 -13.13 -1.83 -0.94
N ARG A 308 -12.92 -1.15 0.19
CA ARG A 308 -12.98 0.32 0.28
C ARG A 308 -11.97 1.07 -0.60
N PHE A 309 -10.88 0.40 -1.00
CA PHE A 309 -9.84 1.04 -1.81
C PHE A 309 -9.98 0.65 -3.28
N GLY A 310 -9.97 1.62 -4.17
CA GLY A 310 -9.99 1.44 -5.62
C GLY A 310 -9.02 2.36 -6.33
N GLY A 311 -9.02 2.34 -7.66
CA GLY A 311 -8.31 3.29 -8.50
C GLY A 311 -6.81 3.05 -8.68
N ARG A 312 -6.25 1.93 -8.20
CA ARG A 312 -4.84 1.53 -8.40
C ARG A 312 -4.73 0.02 -8.57
N LEU A 313 -3.63 -0.46 -9.19
CA LEU A 313 -3.50 -1.86 -9.62
C LEU A 313 -2.57 -2.72 -8.75
N SER A 314 -1.66 -2.12 -7.98
CA SER A 314 -0.48 -2.83 -7.48
C SER A 314 -0.38 -2.94 -5.97
N SER A 315 -0.51 -1.83 -5.26
CA SER A 315 -0.49 -1.82 -3.81
C SER A 315 -1.25 -0.64 -3.22
N ILE A 316 -1.48 -0.70 -1.91
CA ILE A 316 -2.05 0.38 -1.13
C ILE A 316 -1.15 0.61 0.08
N VAL A 317 -0.69 1.85 0.25
CA VAL A 317 0.08 2.33 1.39
C VAL A 317 -0.82 3.29 2.17
N ASP A 318 -1.39 2.83 3.29
CA ASP A 318 -2.28 3.64 4.15
C ASP A 318 -1.47 4.15 5.35
N VAL A 319 -1.18 5.46 5.33
CA VAL A 319 -0.43 6.17 6.37
C VAL A 319 -1.39 6.98 7.21
N ARG A 320 -1.37 6.74 8.53
CA ARG A 320 -2.16 7.49 9.51
C ARG A 320 -1.24 8.34 10.37
N THR A 321 -1.62 9.61 10.56
CA THR A 321 -0.87 10.54 11.41
C THR A 321 -1.34 10.49 12.86
N ASN A 322 -0.50 10.95 13.78
CA ASN A 322 -0.82 11.11 15.19
C ASN A 322 -2.00 12.08 15.39
N ASP A 323 -2.77 11.89 16.47
CA ASP A 323 -3.96 12.71 16.77
C ASP A 323 -3.67 13.82 17.80
N GLY A 324 -2.47 13.83 18.39
CA GLY A 324 -2.03 14.77 19.42
C GLY A 324 -2.44 14.39 20.85
N ASN A 325 -1.65 14.81 21.80
CA ASN A 325 -1.83 14.53 23.24
C ASN A 325 -2.91 15.39 23.86
N MET A 326 -3.93 14.79 24.50
CA MET A 326 -5.04 15.51 25.14
C MET A 326 -4.75 15.93 26.59
N GLN A 327 -3.59 15.56 27.17
CA GLN A 327 -3.30 15.77 28.59
C GLN A 327 -2.13 16.70 28.84
N HIS A 328 -1.05 16.50 28.08
CA HIS A 328 0.24 17.19 28.31
C HIS A 328 0.81 17.71 27.00
N TYR A 329 1.61 18.76 27.10
CA TYR A 329 2.39 19.26 25.98
C TYR A 329 3.65 18.40 25.83
N HIS A 330 3.94 18.00 24.60
CA HIS A 330 5.14 17.29 24.22
C HIS A 330 5.70 17.88 22.93
N GLY A 331 6.99 17.74 22.77
CA GLY A 331 7.63 18.14 21.54
C GLY A 331 8.90 17.35 21.26
N SER A 332 9.32 17.41 20.02
CA SER A 332 10.63 16.89 19.60
C SER A 332 11.26 17.83 18.59
N LEU A 333 12.57 18.02 18.74
CA LEU A 333 13.41 18.72 17.77
C LEU A 333 14.49 17.75 17.31
N THR A 334 14.56 17.50 16.01
CA THR A 334 15.63 16.72 15.38
C THR A 334 16.42 17.63 14.44
N ILE A 335 17.74 17.62 14.57
CA ILE A 335 18.67 18.30 13.67
C ILE A 335 19.54 17.23 13.05
N GLY A 336 19.39 17.05 11.74
CA GLY A 336 20.16 16.12 10.93
C GLY A 336 21.12 16.84 9.98
N LEU A 337 21.84 16.06 9.18
CA LEU A 337 22.79 16.62 8.21
C LEU A 337 22.08 17.33 7.04
N LEU A 338 20.91 16.86 6.64
CA LEU A 338 20.17 17.34 5.47
C LEU A 338 18.97 18.20 5.85
N THR A 339 18.24 17.80 6.91
CA THR A 339 16.96 18.39 7.30
C THR A 339 16.89 18.59 8.82
N SER A 340 16.00 19.49 9.22
CA SER A 340 15.57 19.60 10.61
C SER A 340 14.08 19.37 10.71
N HIS A 341 13.67 18.74 11.82
CA HIS A 341 12.28 18.41 12.14
C HIS A 341 11.90 19.03 13.47
N LEU A 342 10.73 19.61 13.52
CA LEU A 342 10.09 20.10 14.74
C LEU A 342 8.71 19.48 14.84
N GLN A 343 8.39 18.90 15.99
CA GLN A 343 7.04 18.47 16.33
C GLN A 343 6.64 19.09 17.67
N PHE A 344 5.40 19.53 17.73
CA PHE A 344 4.81 20.04 18.97
C PHE A 344 3.35 19.63 19.05
N GLU A 345 2.92 19.10 20.18
CA GLU A 345 1.58 18.63 20.42
C GLU A 345 1.11 18.92 21.85
N GLY A 346 -0.18 18.96 22.04
CA GLY A 346 -0.75 19.15 23.36
C GLY A 346 -2.25 19.42 23.36
N PRO A 347 -2.85 19.60 24.55
CA PRO A 347 -4.24 19.94 24.70
C PRO A 347 -4.50 21.42 24.39
N ILE A 348 -5.56 21.72 23.62
CA ILE A 348 -6.22 23.03 23.63
C ILE A 348 -7.23 23.03 24.78
N TRP A 349 -7.97 21.93 24.92
CA TRP A 349 -8.91 21.70 26.00
C TRP A 349 -8.74 20.26 26.49
N LYS A 350 -8.26 20.07 27.71
CA LYS A 350 -7.97 18.75 28.28
C LYS A 350 -9.15 17.81 28.14
N ASP A 351 -8.86 16.54 27.79
CA ASP A 351 -9.81 15.47 27.56
C ASP A 351 -10.75 15.65 26.34
N HIS A 352 -10.78 16.83 25.72
CA HIS A 352 -11.68 17.13 24.61
C HIS A 352 -10.95 17.51 23.30
N THR A 353 -9.95 18.37 23.35
CA THR A 353 -9.31 18.90 22.13
C THR A 353 -7.82 18.82 22.22
N SER A 354 -7.20 18.16 21.27
CA SER A 354 -5.75 18.14 21.07
C SER A 354 -5.36 18.71 19.72
N PHE A 355 -4.11 19.17 19.65
CA PHE A 355 -3.49 19.52 18.38
C PHE A 355 -2.12 18.86 18.27
N ILE A 356 -1.65 18.69 17.05
CA ILE A 356 -0.28 18.34 16.71
C ILE A 356 0.14 19.14 15.47
N ILE A 357 1.35 19.67 15.51
CA ILE A 357 2.01 20.35 14.39
C ILE A 357 3.38 19.72 14.22
N SER A 358 3.71 19.33 12.99
CA SER A 358 5.03 18.82 12.62
C SER A 358 5.52 19.61 11.41
N ALA A 359 6.75 20.05 11.43
CA ALA A 359 7.40 20.78 10.36
C ALA A 359 8.77 20.18 10.05
N ARG A 360 9.10 20.06 8.77
CA ARG A 360 10.41 19.65 8.25
C ARG A 360 10.92 20.67 7.24
N ARG A 361 12.23 20.96 7.24
CA ARG A 361 12.89 21.85 6.29
C ARG A 361 14.30 21.35 5.99
N SER A 362 14.67 21.28 4.73
CA SER A 362 16.07 21.09 4.31
C SER A 362 16.78 22.45 4.18
N TYR A 363 18.10 22.43 4.23
CA TYR A 363 18.91 23.66 4.16
C TYR A 363 20.08 23.56 3.16
N ILE A 364 19.96 22.70 2.15
CA ILE A 364 20.96 22.57 1.05
C ILE A 364 21.10 23.91 0.31
N ASP A 365 20.00 24.61 0.11
CA ASP A 365 19.97 25.95 -0.51
C ASP A 365 20.77 27.02 0.22
N CYS A 366 21.09 26.81 1.50
CA CYS A 366 21.95 27.69 2.29
C CYS A 366 23.43 27.40 2.03
N PHE A 367 23.82 26.14 1.77
CA PHE A 367 25.20 25.73 1.65
C PHE A 367 25.69 25.64 0.19
N LEU A 368 24.86 25.19 -0.74
CA LEU A 368 25.22 25.03 -2.12
C LEU A 368 25.78 26.29 -2.79
N PRO A 369 25.19 27.50 -2.59
CA PRO A 369 25.72 28.73 -3.17
C PRO A 369 27.11 29.11 -2.67
N LEU A 370 27.57 28.57 -1.52
CA LEU A 370 28.91 28.87 -0.98
C LEU A 370 30.03 28.16 -1.74
N VAL A 371 29.70 27.08 -2.47
CA VAL A 371 30.68 26.26 -3.23
C VAL A 371 30.53 26.42 -4.74
N MET A 372 29.53 27.15 -5.21
CA MET A 372 29.31 27.45 -6.63
C MET A 372 30.18 28.62 -7.12
N PRO A 373 30.47 28.70 -8.44
CA PRO A 373 31.10 29.88 -9.06
C PRO A 373 30.32 31.17 -8.76
N LYS A 374 30.98 32.32 -8.81
CA LYS A 374 30.36 33.62 -8.46
C LYS A 374 29.21 34.00 -9.36
N ASP A 375 29.27 33.61 -10.65
CA ASP A 375 28.28 33.93 -11.67
C ASP A 375 27.14 32.93 -11.73
N GLU A 376 27.28 31.81 -11.03
CA GLU A 376 26.29 30.75 -10.94
C GLU A 376 25.71 30.68 -9.52
N ARG A 377 24.42 30.51 -9.43
CA ARG A 377 23.73 30.24 -8.17
C ARG A 377 22.68 29.17 -8.38
N GLY A 378 22.73 28.14 -7.56
CA GLY A 378 21.73 27.10 -7.55
C GLY A 378 21.41 26.68 -6.12
N GLY A 379 20.28 26.07 -5.95
CA GLY A 379 19.86 25.58 -4.65
C GLY A 379 18.69 24.63 -4.76
N TYR A 380 18.60 23.80 -3.73
CA TYR A 380 17.48 22.89 -3.52
C TYR A 380 16.97 23.06 -2.10
N SER A 381 15.67 23.15 -1.97
CA SER A 381 15.02 23.16 -0.65
C SER A 381 13.72 22.38 -0.68
N LEU A 382 13.42 21.71 0.42
CA LEU A 382 12.12 21.11 0.69
C LEU A 382 11.57 21.61 2.02
N TYR A 383 10.25 21.61 2.14
CA TYR A 383 9.58 21.72 3.42
C TYR A 383 8.29 20.90 3.44
N ASP A 384 7.95 20.40 4.62
CA ASP A 384 6.68 19.78 4.95
C ASP A 384 6.10 20.41 6.21
N ILE A 385 4.80 20.59 6.20
CA ILE A 385 4.02 21.01 7.36
C ILE A 385 2.84 20.09 7.48
N ASN A 386 2.73 19.39 8.60
CA ASN A 386 1.57 18.63 8.99
C ASN A 386 0.93 19.29 10.20
N ALA A 387 -0.37 19.48 10.19
CA ALA A 387 -1.11 19.97 11.33
C ALA A 387 -2.40 19.19 11.48
N LYS A 388 -2.76 18.80 12.69
CA LYS A 388 -4.00 18.11 12.97
C LYS A 388 -4.65 18.61 14.24
N LEU A 389 -5.95 18.80 14.18
CA LEU A 389 -6.82 19.11 15.31
C LEU A 389 -7.75 17.92 15.51
N ASN A 390 -7.86 17.46 16.74
CA ASN A 390 -8.77 16.39 17.14
C ASN A 390 -9.67 16.92 18.25
N HIS A 391 -10.99 16.82 18.03
CA HIS A 391 -12.00 17.25 19.00
C HIS A 391 -13.00 16.12 19.28
N ARG A 392 -13.19 15.82 20.55
CA ARG A 392 -14.17 14.86 21.05
C ARG A 392 -15.38 15.61 21.60
N PHE A 393 -16.48 15.63 20.86
CA PHE A 393 -17.75 16.22 21.33
C PHE A 393 -18.42 15.33 22.38
N SER A 394 -18.39 14.01 22.16
CA SER A 394 -19.00 13.01 23.04
C SER A 394 -18.25 11.68 22.91
N GLU A 395 -18.71 10.64 23.61
CA GLU A 395 -18.22 9.28 23.39
C GLU A 395 -18.60 8.75 21.99
N GLN A 396 -19.66 9.28 21.37
CA GLN A 396 -20.16 8.87 20.06
C GLN A 396 -19.59 9.72 18.92
N ASP A 397 -19.16 10.97 19.17
CA ASP A 397 -18.84 11.94 18.13
C ASP A 397 -17.41 12.49 18.28
N ARG A 398 -16.62 12.36 17.22
CA ARG A 398 -15.26 12.90 17.13
C ARG A 398 -15.03 13.56 15.78
N LEU A 399 -14.41 14.72 15.80
CA LEU A 399 -14.04 15.49 14.62
C LEU A 399 -12.52 15.63 14.53
N PHE A 400 -11.99 15.40 13.34
CA PHE A 400 -10.57 15.61 13.04
C PHE A 400 -10.46 16.56 11.85
N ILE A 401 -9.59 17.54 11.96
CA ILE A 401 -9.22 18.42 10.86
C ILE A 401 -7.72 18.26 10.65
N SER A 402 -7.31 17.83 9.47
CA SER A 402 -5.90 17.59 9.12
C SER A 402 -5.50 18.46 7.93
N PHE A 403 -4.33 19.04 8.02
CA PHE A 403 -3.70 19.83 6.96
C PHE A 403 -2.31 19.29 6.68
N TYR A 404 -1.97 19.13 5.41
CA TYR A 404 -0.63 18.82 4.95
C TYR A 404 -0.25 19.76 3.80
N LYS A 405 0.98 20.27 3.84
CA LYS A 405 1.60 20.98 2.73
C LYS A 405 3.06 20.56 2.64
N GLY A 406 3.43 19.98 1.50
CA GLY A 406 4.81 19.68 1.13
C GLY A 406 5.19 20.37 -0.16
N LYS A 407 6.39 20.91 -0.25
CA LYS A 407 6.90 21.59 -1.45
C LYS A 407 8.38 21.36 -1.60
N ASP A 408 8.80 21.08 -2.82
CA ASP A 408 10.18 21.12 -3.28
C ASP A 408 10.40 22.35 -4.18
N HIS A 409 11.58 22.94 -4.08
CA HIS A 409 12.00 24.08 -4.87
C HIS A 409 13.45 23.89 -5.28
N VAL A 410 13.66 23.76 -6.58
CA VAL A 410 15.00 23.77 -7.22
C VAL A 410 15.13 25.04 -8.01
N TYR A 411 16.24 25.71 -7.88
CA TYR A 411 16.54 26.85 -8.76
C TYR A 411 17.98 26.80 -9.26
N TYR A 412 18.18 27.27 -10.47
CA TYR A 412 19.49 27.56 -11.07
C TYR A 412 19.43 28.92 -11.71
N LYS A 413 20.44 29.73 -11.48
CA LYS A 413 20.60 31.09 -12.04
C LYS A 413 22.01 31.24 -12.53
N TYR A 414 22.15 31.73 -13.72
CA TYR A 414 23.39 32.17 -14.31
C TYR A 414 23.27 33.66 -14.65
N LYS A 415 24.28 34.43 -14.35
CA LYS A 415 24.28 35.87 -14.55
C LYS A 415 25.66 36.34 -14.98
N ASP A 416 25.83 36.51 -16.28
CA ASP A 416 26.93 37.16 -16.93
C ASP A 416 26.38 38.17 -17.96
N GLU A 417 26.90 38.28 -19.15
CA GLU A 417 26.30 39.07 -20.25
C GLU A 417 24.90 38.56 -20.57
N ASP A 418 24.72 37.25 -20.59
CA ASP A 418 23.40 36.59 -20.65
C ASP A 418 22.88 36.25 -19.25
N LYS A 419 21.58 36.38 -19.04
CA LYS A 419 20.91 36.03 -17.80
C LYS A 419 20.00 34.86 -18.05
N PHE A 420 20.21 33.79 -17.28
CA PHE A 420 19.37 32.60 -17.30
C PHE A 420 18.89 32.31 -15.90
N LYS A 421 17.58 32.01 -15.75
CA LYS A 421 17.00 31.55 -14.51
C LYS A 421 16.01 30.43 -14.80
N GLN A 422 16.20 29.30 -14.15
CA GLN A 422 15.28 28.17 -14.19
C GLN A 422 14.85 27.77 -12.78
N THR A 423 13.55 27.55 -12.61
CA THR A 423 13.01 27.04 -11.34
C THR A 423 12.10 25.86 -11.60
N HIS A 424 12.21 24.84 -10.74
CA HIS A 424 11.33 23.69 -10.70
C HIS A 424 10.67 23.66 -9.32
N ASP A 425 9.36 23.73 -9.31
CA ASP A 425 8.53 23.70 -8.11
C ASP A 425 7.55 22.55 -8.19
N TRP A 426 7.49 21.70 -7.14
CA TRP A 426 6.44 20.69 -7.07
C TRP A 426 6.03 20.45 -5.62
N GLY A 427 4.81 19.91 -5.45
CA GLY A 427 4.33 19.58 -4.12
C GLY A 427 2.84 19.31 -4.02
N ASN A 428 2.42 18.98 -2.81
CA ASN A 428 1.03 18.70 -2.48
C ASN A 428 0.49 19.67 -1.43
N ILE A 429 -0.82 19.93 -1.51
CA ILE A 429 -1.61 20.56 -0.44
C ILE A 429 -2.81 19.65 -0.19
N LEU A 430 -3.03 19.28 1.06
CA LEU A 430 -4.16 18.47 1.48
C LEU A 430 -4.84 19.10 2.68
N LEU A 431 -6.15 19.27 2.61
CA LEU A 431 -7.02 19.63 3.73
C LEU A 431 -8.08 18.56 3.86
N ASN A 432 -8.25 18.03 5.06
CA ASN A 432 -9.15 16.92 5.33
C ASN A 432 -9.94 17.16 6.62
N THR A 433 -11.26 17.08 6.54
CA THR A 433 -12.16 17.10 7.69
C THR A 433 -12.85 15.74 7.78
N ARG A 434 -12.74 15.11 8.94
CA ARG A 434 -13.25 13.76 9.19
C ARG A 434 -14.11 13.75 10.44
N TRP A 435 -15.32 13.21 10.31
CA TRP A 435 -16.26 13.02 11.40
C TRP A 435 -16.50 11.53 11.62
N ASN A 436 -16.27 11.07 12.85
CA ASN A 436 -16.57 9.73 13.31
C ASN A 436 -17.84 9.77 14.15
N HIS A 437 -18.79 8.88 13.84
CA HIS A 437 -20.05 8.78 14.56
C HIS A 437 -20.44 7.33 14.85
N VAL A 438 -20.87 7.06 16.09
CA VAL A 438 -21.38 5.76 16.53
C VAL A 438 -22.91 5.81 16.54
N PHE A 439 -23.55 5.28 15.50
CA PHE A 439 -25.02 5.23 15.40
C PHE A 439 -25.64 4.27 16.40
N THR A 440 -25.09 3.07 16.47
CA THR A 440 -25.48 2.01 17.38
C THR A 440 -24.24 1.26 17.89
N PRO A 441 -24.35 0.45 18.95
CA PRO A 441 -23.23 -0.35 19.42
C PRO A 441 -22.57 -1.22 18.34
N GLN A 442 -23.31 -1.54 17.28
CA GLN A 442 -22.87 -2.40 16.18
C GLN A 442 -22.49 -1.61 14.90
N LEU A 443 -22.89 -0.33 14.78
CA LEU A 443 -22.72 0.47 13.57
C LEU A 443 -21.92 1.74 13.85
N PHE A 444 -20.73 1.79 13.32
CA PHE A 444 -19.83 2.94 13.32
C PHE A 444 -19.74 3.55 11.92
N SER A 445 -19.61 4.87 11.82
CA SER A 445 -19.35 5.56 10.56
C SER A 445 -18.15 6.48 10.63
N ASN A 446 -17.54 6.69 9.47
CA ASN A 446 -16.50 7.67 9.23
C ASN A 446 -16.81 8.44 7.95
N THR A 447 -17.13 9.71 8.08
CA THR A 447 -17.38 10.62 6.95
C THR A 447 -16.19 11.55 6.78
N THR A 448 -15.69 11.66 5.55
CA THR A 448 -14.50 12.45 5.23
C THR A 448 -14.81 13.41 4.08
N LEU A 449 -14.49 14.68 4.26
CA LEU A 449 -14.47 15.71 3.23
C LEU A 449 -13.03 16.14 3.04
N ALA A 450 -12.51 16.10 1.81
CA ALA A 450 -11.12 16.46 1.56
C ALA A 450 -10.93 17.26 0.28
N TYR A 451 -10.01 18.20 0.34
CA TYR A 451 -9.41 18.89 -0.80
C TYR A 451 -7.96 18.45 -0.92
N ASN A 452 -7.56 18.05 -2.11
CA ASN A 452 -6.18 17.67 -2.43
C ASN A 452 -5.73 18.34 -3.72
N ARG A 453 -4.54 18.89 -3.73
CA ARG A 453 -3.91 19.51 -4.90
C ARG A 453 -2.48 19.06 -5.02
N TYR A 454 -2.10 18.62 -6.21
CA TYR A 454 -0.74 18.41 -6.64
C TYR A 454 -0.41 19.36 -7.78
N VAL A 455 0.78 19.96 -7.74
CA VAL A 455 1.29 20.88 -8.77
C VAL A 455 2.74 20.57 -9.06
N PHE A 456 3.10 20.71 -10.34
CA PHE A 456 4.44 20.69 -10.86
C PHE A 456 4.62 21.83 -11.84
N ASP A 457 5.57 22.75 -11.59
CA ASP A 457 5.87 23.92 -12.42
C ASP A 457 7.35 23.95 -12.82
N ILE A 458 7.62 24.16 -14.09
CA ILE A 458 8.95 24.58 -14.59
C ILE A 458 8.81 26.00 -15.12
N ARG A 459 9.59 26.92 -14.58
CA ARG A 459 9.69 28.29 -15.10
C ARG A 459 11.11 28.52 -15.58
N GLN A 460 11.22 29.06 -16.82
CA GLN A 460 12.47 29.42 -17.43
C GLN A 460 12.38 30.89 -17.86
N GLU A 461 13.33 31.68 -17.43
CA GLU A 461 13.52 33.08 -17.81
C GLU A 461 14.90 33.19 -18.43
N GLU A 462 14.99 33.72 -19.63
CA GLU A 462 16.24 33.90 -20.35
C GLU A 462 16.28 35.31 -20.93
N THR A 463 17.42 35.96 -20.83
CA THR A 463 17.66 37.27 -21.45
C THR A 463 19.06 37.23 -22.01
N SER A 464 19.18 37.40 -23.32
CA SER A 464 20.46 37.54 -24.03
C SER A 464 20.60 38.94 -24.66
N SER A 465 21.79 39.47 -24.66
CA SER A 465 22.12 40.75 -25.28
C SER A 465 23.15 40.53 -26.39
N ILE A 466 22.80 40.97 -27.60
CA ILE A 466 23.68 40.87 -28.77
C ILE A 466 24.06 42.27 -29.19
N GLN A 467 25.34 42.66 -29.05
CA GLN A 467 25.89 43.88 -29.63
C GLN A 467 26.06 43.71 -31.13
N GLN A 468 25.46 44.64 -31.90
CA GLN A 468 25.64 44.64 -33.33
C GLN A 468 26.89 45.46 -33.74
N PRO A 469 27.44 45.24 -34.93
CA PRO A 469 28.59 46.00 -35.41
C PRO A 469 28.40 47.55 -35.54
N ASP A 470 27.14 48.00 -35.61
CA ASP A 470 26.77 49.41 -35.62
C ASP A 470 26.67 50.07 -34.22
N GLY A 471 26.98 49.28 -33.16
CA GLY A 471 26.90 49.72 -31.78
C GLY A 471 25.49 49.59 -31.14
N SER A 472 24.49 49.16 -31.89
CA SER A 472 23.15 48.89 -31.37
C SER A 472 23.17 47.59 -30.54
N THR A 473 22.26 47.49 -29.54
CA THR A 473 22.14 46.30 -28.69
C THR A 473 20.75 45.69 -28.85
N ILE A 474 20.64 44.48 -29.36
CA ILE A 474 19.41 43.70 -29.37
C ILE A 474 19.32 42.91 -28.08
N ILE A 475 18.22 43.09 -27.36
CA ILE A 475 17.91 42.31 -26.17
C ILE A 475 16.77 41.33 -26.51
N ASN A 476 17.06 40.08 -26.43
CA ASN A 476 16.10 39.00 -26.57
C ASN A 476 15.72 38.47 -25.19
N GLY A 477 14.43 38.47 -24.88
CA GLY A 477 13.92 37.91 -23.60
C GLY A 477 12.89 36.81 -23.88
N SER A 478 12.98 35.74 -23.11
CA SER A 478 11.94 34.71 -23.10
C SER A 478 11.53 34.35 -21.66
N HIS A 479 10.26 34.13 -21.48
CA HIS A 479 9.70 33.62 -20.24
C HIS A 479 8.76 32.45 -20.57
N ASN A 480 9.10 31.24 -20.10
CA ASN A 480 8.37 30.03 -20.38
C ASN A 480 7.90 29.40 -19.06
N LEU A 481 6.64 28.98 -19.04
CA LEU A 481 6.04 28.22 -17.94
C LEU A 481 5.47 26.93 -18.47
N PHE A 482 5.96 25.82 -17.93
CA PHE A 482 5.32 24.52 -18.03
C PHE A 482 4.62 24.23 -16.70
N HIS A 483 3.33 23.91 -16.76
CA HIS A 483 2.50 23.61 -15.59
C HIS A 483 1.79 22.28 -15.77
N SER A 484 1.84 21.43 -14.75
CA SER A 484 1.05 20.19 -14.65
C SER A 484 0.47 20.05 -13.25
N GLY A 485 -0.75 19.50 -13.15
CA GLY A 485 -1.36 19.34 -11.84
C GLY A 485 -2.69 18.64 -11.81
N ILE A 486 -3.12 18.31 -10.59
CA ILE A 486 -4.44 17.75 -10.27
C ILE A 486 -5.01 18.50 -9.06
N ASN A 487 -6.29 18.86 -9.17
CA ASN A 487 -7.07 19.34 -8.04
C ASN A 487 -8.26 18.40 -7.81
N ASP A 488 -8.41 17.90 -6.58
CA ASP A 488 -9.49 17.00 -6.19
C ASP A 488 -10.32 17.58 -5.07
N LEU A 489 -11.63 17.48 -5.21
CA LEU A 489 -12.57 17.64 -4.11
C LEU A 489 -13.29 16.30 -3.89
N SER A 490 -13.22 15.76 -2.68
CA SER A 490 -13.76 14.43 -2.42
C SER A 490 -14.62 14.39 -1.15
N VAL A 491 -15.66 13.56 -1.20
CA VAL A 491 -16.46 13.18 -0.04
C VAL A 491 -16.57 11.66 0.00
N SER A 492 -16.41 11.07 1.17
CA SER A 492 -16.58 9.64 1.39
C SER A 492 -17.25 9.36 2.73
N THR A 493 -18.01 8.29 2.76
CA THR A 493 -18.57 7.76 4.02
C THR A 493 -18.35 6.26 4.06
N ASP A 494 -17.70 5.80 5.11
CA ASP A 494 -17.41 4.40 5.40
C ASP A 494 -18.19 3.96 6.62
N PHE A 495 -18.78 2.76 6.58
CA PHE A 495 -19.49 2.14 7.68
C PHE A 495 -18.80 0.83 8.08
N ASP A 496 -18.62 0.63 9.39
CA ASP A 496 -18.20 -0.63 10.01
C ASP A 496 -19.42 -1.19 10.77
N TYR A 497 -19.90 -2.36 10.36
CA TYR A 497 -21.11 -2.99 10.91
C TYR A 497 -20.82 -4.41 11.42
N HIS A 498 -21.08 -4.62 12.70
CA HIS A 498 -20.84 -5.87 13.42
C HIS A 498 -22.16 -6.52 13.89
N PRO A 499 -22.98 -7.09 12.97
CA PRO A 499 -24.29 -7.63 13.34
C PRO A 499 -24.20 -8.88 14.22
N LEU A 500 -23.19 -9.71 13.98
CA LEU A 500 -22.95 -10.99 14.62
C LEU A 500 -21.44 -11.21 14.88
N PRO A 501 -21.02 -12.03 15.83
CA PRO A 501 -19.61 -12.29 16.12
C PRO A 501 -18.79 -12.81 14.93
N ALA A 502 -19.46 -13.52 13.99
CA ALA A 502 -18.80 -14.10 12.83
C ALA A 502 -18.62 -13.12 11.67
N HIS A 503 -19.36 -12.00 11.65
CA HIS A 503 -19.43 -11.06 10.54
C HIS A 503 -18.87 -9.69 10.92
N ASN A 504 -17.95 -9.20 10.10
CA ASN A 504 -17.45 -7.83 10.16
C ASN A 504 -17.64 -7.19 8.79
N ILE A 505 -18.81 -6.57 8.60
CA ILE A 505 -19.26 -6.00 7.33
C ILE A 505 -18.80 -4.55 7.25
N LYS A 506 -18.12 -4.21 6.15
CA LYS A 506 -17.71 -2.84 5.83
C LYS A 506 -18.33 -2.45 4.50
N PHE A 507 -18.97 -1.29 4.46
CA PHE A 507 -19.56 -0.76 3.24
C PHE A 507 -19.50 0.75 3.21
N GLY A 508 -19.62 1.32 2.04
CA GLY A 508 -19.56 2.78 1.91
C GLY A 508 -19.51 3.26 0.48
N GLY A 509 -19.33 4.56 0.35
CA GLY A 509 -19.24 5.22 -0.94
C GLY A 509 -18.29 6.40 -0.92
N LYS A 510 -17.77 6.72 -2.08
CA LYS A 510 -16.84 7.83 -2.30
C LYS A 510 -17.17 8.51 -3.61
N TYR A 511 -17.13 9.85 -3.60
CA TYR A 511 -17.19 10.68 -4.78
C TYR A 511 -15.98 11.60 -4.82
N ILE A 512 -15.34 11.71 -5.99
CA ILE A 512 -14.25 12.65 -6.25
C ILE A 512 -14.57 13.44 -7.52
N TYR A 513 -14.46 14.75 -7.42
CA TYR A 513 -14.39 15.64 -8.55
C TYR A 513 -12.93 15.96 -8.82
N HIS A 514 -12.45 15.58 -10.02
CA HIS A 514 -11.09 15.82 -10.48
C HIS A 514 -11.03 16.96 -11.49
N GLN A 515 -10.02 17.78 -11.34
CA GLN A 515 -9.60 18.75 -12.36
C GLN A 515 -8.14 18.49 -12.71
N PHE A 516 -7.89 17.97 -13.91
CA PHE A 516 -6.55 17.69 -14.42
C PHE A 516 -6.07 18.84 -15.30
N ALA A 517 -4.82 19.20 -15.16
CA ALA A 517 -4.04 20.03 -16.05
C ALA A 517 -2.80 19.21 -16.48
N PRO A 518 -2.90 18.28 -17.45
CA PRO A 518 -1.82 17.37 -17.76
C PRO A 518 -0.57 18.09 -18.27
N GLU A 519 -0.77 19.02 -19.18
CA GLU A 519 0.30 19.73 -19.87
C GLU A 519 -0.20 21.10 -20.29
N VAL A 520 0.21 22.13 -19.56
CA VAL A 520 -0.10 23.53 -19.89
C VAL A 520 1.21 24.27 -20.11
N GLN A 521 1.41 24.79 -21.32
CA GLN A 521 2.59 25.56 -21.67
C GLN A 521 2.16 26.98 -22.03
N THR A 522 2.75 27.96 -21.38
CA THR A 522 2.59 29.37 -21.70
C THR A 522 3.94 30.06 -21.80
N GLY A 523 4.06 31.00 -22.69
CA GLY A 523 5.31 31.74 -22.83
C GLY A 523 5.12 33.11 -23.45
N ASN A 524 6.14 33.92 -23.24
CA ASN A 524 6.26 35.23 -23.81
C ASN A 524 7.68 35.38 -24.39
N GLN A 525 7.77 35.86 -25.59
CA GLN A 525 9.04 36.26 -26.22
C GLN A 525 8.98 37.73 -26.57
N HIS A 526 9.95 38.49 -26.16
CA HIS A 526 10.07 39.89 -26.54
C HIS A 526 11.48 40.19 -27.06
N ASN A 527 11.52 40.97 -28.11
CA ASN A 527 12.78 41.48 -28.65
C ASN A 527 12.71 42.99 -28.58
N SER A 528 13.82 43.62 -28.23
CA SER A 528 13.96 45.07 -28.23
C SER A 528 15.29 45.44 -28.92
N ASP A 529 15.26 46.50 -29.68
CA ASP A 529 16.44 47.10 -30.28
C ASP A 529 16.69 48.47 -29.68
N ASN A 530 17.86 48.72 -29.10
CA ASN A 530 18.22 49.93 -28.37
C ASN A 530 17.17 50.34 -27.28
N GLY A 531 16.52 49.33 -26.64
CA GLY A 531 15.47 49.53 -25.64
C GLY A 531 14.07 49.78 -26.19
N TYR A 532 13.87 49.82 -27.51
CA TYR A 532 12.54 49.94 -28.13
C TYR A 532 11.99 48.54 -28.45
N PRO A 533 10.80 48.16 -27.96
CA PRO A 533 10.17 46.89 -28.25
C PRO A 533 9.95 46.70 -29.76
N GLN A 534 10.44 45.58 -30.31
CA GLN A 534 10.23 45.23 -31.72
C GLN A 534 9.12 44.19 -31.87
N THR A 535 9.12 43.16 -31.00
CA THR A 535 8.08 42.11 -30.96
C THR A 535 7.77 41.73 -29.55
N ASN A 536 6.53 41.35 -29.32
CA ASN A 536 6.09 40.81 -28.04
C ASN A 536 5.04 39.70 -28.32
N ASP A 537 5.52 38.49 -28.47
CA ASP A 537 4.69 37.35 -28.84
C ASP A 537 4.36 36.52 -27.61
N ASN A 538 3.07 36.38 -27.32
CA ASN A 538 2.55 35.49 -26.29
C ASN A 538 2.01 34.22 -26.95
N TYR A 539 2.37 33.09 -26.39
CA TYR A 539 1.81 31.79 -26.80
C TYR A 539 1.25 31.01 -25.60
N SER A 540 0.22 30.22 -25.88
CA SER A 540 -0.35 29.29 -24.96
C SER A 540 -0.68 28.00 -25.70
N LEU A 541 -0.06 26.91 -25.29
CA LEU A 541 -0.25 25.56 -25.84
C LEU A 541 -0.90 24.67 -24.81
N ASN A 542 -1.79 23.78 -25.24
CA ASN A 542 -2.42 22.74 -24.44
C ASN A 542 -3.11 23.25 -23.14
N ASN A 543 -3.71 24.47 -23.18
CA ASN A 543 -4.34 25.10 -21.99
C ASN A 543 -5.73 24.50 -21.67
N SER A 544 -5.92 23.19 -21.87
CA SER A 544 -7.18 22.53 -21.60
C SER A 544 -7.16 21.84 -20.25
N HIS A 545 -8.10 22.22 -19.37
CA HIS A 545 -8.38 21.49 -18.16
C HIS A 545 -9.34 20.34 -18.45
N ILE A 546 -9.04 19.16 -17.95
CA ILE A 546 -9.90 17.97 -18.08
C ILE A 546 -10.60 17.75 -16.75
N HIS A 547 -11.93 17.76 -16.81
CA HIS A 547 -12.77 17.51 -15.64
C HIS A 547 -13.27 16.07 -15.63
N ALA A 548 -13.23 15.42 -14.47
CA ALA A 548 -13.74 14.07 -14.33
C ALA A 548 -14.50 13.88 -13.01
N HIS A 549 -15.47 12.98 -13.03
CA HIS A 549 -16.30 12.57 -11.90
C HIS A 549 -16.02 11.10 -11.63
N ASP A 550 -15.49 10.80 -10.44
CA ASP A 550 -15.25 9.43 -9.97
C ASP A 550 -16.19 9.12 -8.81
N PHE A 551 -17.09 8.18 -9.02
CA PHE A 551 -18.00 7.68 -7.99
C PHE A 551 -17.74 6.20 -7.75
N SER A 552 -17.64 5.80 -6.50
CA SER A 552 -17.44 4.40 -6.13
C SER A 552 -18.31 3.99 -4.95
N LEU A 553 -18.74 2.71 -4.99
CA LEU A 553 -19.44 2.03 -3.88
C LEU A 553 -18.70 0.73 -3.58
N TYR A 554 -18.70 0.33 -2.33
CA TYR A 554 -18.12 -0.94 -1.94
C TYR A 554 -18.89 -1.61 -0.81
N ALA A 555 -18.75 -2.93 -0.76
CA ALA A 555 -19.16 -3.74 0.38
C ALA A 555 -18.20 -4.91 0.53
N GLU A 556 -17.84 -5.23 1.76
CA GLU A 556 -17.02 -6.41 2.10
C GLU A 556 -17.46 -7.02 3.41
N ASP A 557 -17.28 -8.34 3.55
CA ASP A 557 -17.51 -9.05 4.81
C ASP A 557 -16.25 -9.87 5.16
N ASP A 558 -15.72 -9.65 6.36
CA ASP A 558 -14.70 -10.50 6.99
C ASP A 558 -15.44 -11.55 7.84
N LEU A 559 -15.63 -12.72 7.25
CA LEU A 559 -16.41 -13.83 7.81
C LEU A 559 -15.48 -14.84 8.50
N THR A 560 -15.72 -15.09 9.78
CA THR A 560 -15.11 -16.17 10.55
C THR A 560 -16.09 -17.36 10.66
N LEU A 561 -15.96 -18.34 9.76
CA LEU A 561 -16.86 -19.50 9.73
C LEU A 561 -16.65 -20.42 10.94
N ASN A 562 -15.40 -20.66 11.32
CA ASN A 562 -14.99 -21.47 12.47
C ASN A 562 -13.52 -21.20 12.80
N GLU A 563 -12.93 -21.94 13.73
CA GLU A 563 -11.53 -21.82 14.14
C GLU A 563 -10.53 -22.07 12.99
N HIS A 564 -10.93 -22.79 11.93
CA HIS A 564 -10.07 -23.14 10.81
C HIS A 564 -10.25 -22.24 9.59
N TRP A 565 -11.44 -21.70 9.34
CA TRP A 565 -11.76 -20.99 8.11
C TRP A 565 -12.15 -19.54 8.36
N LYS A 566 -11.41 -18.64 7.74
CA LYS A 566 -11.75 -17.22 7.64
C LYS A 566 -11.81 -16.82 6.16
N ILE A 567 -12.82 -16.06 5.78
CA ILE A 567 -13.05 -15.62 4.41
C ILE A 567 -13.29 -14.12 4.43
N ASN A 568 -12.59 -13.38 3.57
CA ASN A 568 -12.93 -12.01 3.24
C ASN A 568 -13.43 -11.96 1.80
N ALA A 569 -14.66 -11.52 1.60
CA ALA A 569 -15.27 -11.36 0.29
C ALA A 569 -15.73 -9.92 0.11
N GLY A 570 -15.37 -9.28 -0.99
CA GLY A 570 -15.68 -7.89 -1.24
C GLY A 570 -15.97 -7.57 -2.70
N LEU A 571 -16.79 -6.56 -2.91
CA LEU A 571 -17.11 -5.97 -4.20
C LEU A 571 -16.83 -4.46 -4.15
N HIS A 572 -16.22 -3.95 -5.21
CA HIS A 572 -16.02 -2.52 -5.42
C HIS A 572 -16.56 -2.16 -6.81
N PHE A 573 -17.51 -1.25 -6.84
CA PHE A 573 -18.06 -0.69 -8.06
C PHE A 573 -17.50 0.70 -8.27
N SER A 574 -17.05 1.03 -9.48
CA SER A 574 -16.60 2.36 -9.84
C SER A 574 -17.26 2.84 -11.14
N PHE A 575 -17.63 4.10 -11.12
CA PHE A 575 -18.18 4.88 -12.24
C PHE A 575 -17.26 6.07 -12.45
N PHE A 576 -16.60 6.17 -13.59
CA PHE A 576 -15.72 7.27 -13.95
C PHE A 576 -16.22 7.94 -15.21
N ASN A 577 -16.54 9.24 -15.14
CA ASN A 577 -17.01 10.02 -16.27
C ASN A 577 -16.03 11.14 -16.58
N VAL A 578 -15.59 11.21 -17.82
CA VAL A 578 -14.64 12.18 -18.32
C VAL A 578 -14.92 12.48 -19.78
N GLN A 579 -14.90 13.76 -20.20
CA GLN A 579 -15.10 14.16 -21.61
C GLN A 579 -16.34 13.50 -22.26
N LYS A 580 -17.46 13.38 -21.53
CA LYS A 580 -18.70 12.69 -21.94
C LYS A 580 -18.56 11.17 -22.16
N GLN A 581 -17.40 10.58 -21.82
CA GLN A 581 -17.18 9.14 -21.82
C GLN A 581 -17.36 8.59 -20.42
N THR A 582 -18.07 7.47 -20.29
CA THR A 582 -18.29 6.79 -19.00
C THR A 582 -17.64 5.42 -19.00
N TYR A 583 -16.89 5.14 -17.93
CA TYR A 583 -16.27 3.86 -17.66
C TYR A 583 -16.84 3.24 -16.39
N LEU A 584 -17.40 2.04 -16.52
CA LEU A 584 -17.92 1.27 -15.41
C LEU A 584 -16.98 0.09 -15.11
N SER A 585 -16.75 -0.18 -13.84
CA SER A 585 -15.96 -1.33 -13.40
C SER A 585 -16.53 -1.94 -12.14
N LEU A 586 -16.83 -3.25 -12.20
CA LEU A 586 -17.12 -4.08 -11.03
C LEU A 586 -15.87 -4.89 -10.72
N GLN A 587 -15.34 -4.76 -9.50
CA GLN A 587 -14.10 -5.35 -9.07
C GLN A 587 -14.39 -6.29 -7.89
N SER A 588 -14.21 -7.58 -8.10
CA SER A 588 -14.39 -8.60 -7.07
C SER A 588 -13.08 -8.93 -6.37
N ARG A 589 -13.16 -9.21 -5.09
CA ARG A 589 -12.03 -9.54 -4.23
C ARG A 589 -12.43 -10.67 -3.30
N LEU A 590 -11.56 -11.67 -3.21
CA LEU A 590 -11.76 -12.82 -2.34
C LEU A 590 -10.44 -13.18 -1.68
N SER A 591 -10.48 -13.43 -0.40
CA SER A 591 -9.35 -13.96 0.35
C SER A 591 -9.84 -15.05 1.29
N ILE A 592 -9.13 -16.18 1.29
CA ILE A 592 -9.46 -17.34 2.10
C ILE A 592 -8.23 -17.67 2.95
N SER A 593 -8.43 -17.88 4.24
CA SER A 593 -7.43 -18.34 5.17
C SER A 593 -7.89 -19.64 5.83
N PHE A 594 -7.07 -20.67 5.76
CA PHE A 594 -7.30 -21.97 6.33
C PHE A 594 -6.21 -22.33 7.33
N GLN A 595 -6.58 -22.49 8.59
CA GLN A 595 -5.73 -22.97 9.66
C GLN A 595 -5.58 -24.48 9.56
N ALA A 596 -4.52 -24.96 8.90
CA ALA A 596 -4.29 -26.39 8.66
C ALA A 596 -3.85 -27.13 9.93
N THR A 597 -3.01 -26.48 10.74
CA THR A 597 -2.60 -26.93 12.07
C THR A 597 -2.50 -25.72 12.99
N SER A 598 -2.24 -25.92 14.30
CA SER A 598 -2.02 -24.82 15.24
C SER A 598 -0.91 -23.84 14.78
N ASN A 599 0.02 -24.29 13.94
CA ASN A 599 1.21 -23.56 13.56
C ASN A 599 1.29 -23.23 12.05
N ILE A 600 0.42 -23.80 11.22
CA ILE A 600 0.46 -23.65 9.77
C ILE A 600 -0.87 -23.08 9.27
N ILE A 601 -0.77 -21.95 8.54
CA ILE A 601 -1.89 -21.29 7.90
C ILE A 601 -1.66 -21.26 6.40
N LEU A 602 -2.66 -21.70 5.63
CA LEU A 602 -2.70 -21.59 4.18
C LEU A 602 -3.59 -20.41 3.79
N LYS A 603 -3.13 -19.55 2.89
CA LYS A 603 -3.94 -18.45 2.40
C LYS A 603 -3.97 -18.44 0.88
N SER A 604 -5.09 -17.98 0.35
CA SER A 604 -5.23 -17.68 -1.08
C SER A 604 -5.98 -16.37 -1.28
N SER A 605 -5.69 -15.67 -2.36
CA SER A 605 -6.41 -14.44 -2.70
C SER A 605 -6.57 -14.27 -4.20
N PHE A 606 -7.70 -13.67 -4.55
CA PHE A 606 -8.03 -13.17 -5.88
C PHE A 606 -8.42 -11.72 -5.78
N SER A 607 -7.91 -10.86 -6.68
CA SER A 607 -8.25 -9.45 -6.72
C SER A 607 -8.33 -8.95 -8.16
N GLN A 608 -9.42 -8.29 -8.47
CA GLN A 608 -9.62 -7.54 -9.70
C GLN A 608 -9.56 -6.05 -9.39
N MET A 609 -8.73 -5.29 -10.14
CA MET A 609 -8.51 -3.87 -9.93
C MET A 609 -8.63 -3.10 -11.23
N SER A 610 -9.05 -1.83 -11.14
CA SER A 610 -9.13 -0.89 -12.27
C SER A 610 -8.56 0.46 -11.86
N GLN A 611 -7.91 1.15 -12.82
CA GLN A 611 -7.27 2.44 -12.59
C GLN A 611 -7.62 3.40 -13.73
N CYS A 612 -8.18 4.56 -13.38
CA CYS A 612 -8.58 5.61 -14.34
C CYS A 612 -7.66 6.83 -14.35
N THR A 613 -6.76 6.97 -13.40
CA THR A 613 -5.77 8.04 -13.32
C THR A 613 -4.37 7.45 -13.41
N GLN A 614 -3.55 7.87 -14.35
CA GLN A 614 -2.27 7.25 -14.71
C GLN A 614 -1.15 8.28 -14.62
N LEU A 615 0.09 7.84 -14.38
CA LEU A 615 1.29 8.64 -14.41
C LEU A 615 2.11 8.28 -15.65
N LEU A 616 2.33 9.23 -16.50
CA LEU A 616 3.22 9.07 -17.64
C LEU A 616 4.65 9.42 -17.21
N SER A 617 5.52 8.40 -17.15
CA SER A 617 6.91 8.54 -16.74
C SER A 617 7.85 8.40 -17.93
N THR A 618 8.80 9.31 -18.09
CA THR A 618 9.83 9.28 -19.12
C THR A 618 11.06 8.51 -18.71
N ALA A 619 10.89 7.37 -18.20
CA ALA A 619 11.76 6.21 -18.29
C ALA A 619 13.11 6.15 -17.57
N SER A 620 13.86 7.16 -17.19
CA SER A 620 15.19 6.85 -16.66
C SER A 620 15.59 7.48 -15.33
N LEU A 621 15.04 8.58 -14.96
CA LEU A 621 15.12 9.15 -13.60
C LEU A 621 13.70 9.40 -13.15
N ALA A 622 13.35 9.03 -11.91
CA ALA A 622 12.10 9.48 -11.29
C ALA A 622 12.16 11.02 -11.19
N MET A 623 11.89 11.67 -12.31
CA MET A 623 11.82 13.12 -12.37
C MET A 623 10.43 13.54 -11.93
N PRO A 624 10.25 14.61 -11.17
CA PRO A 624 8.93 15.16 -10.87
C PRO A 624 8.17 15.65 -12.11
N SER A 625 8.81 15.61 -13.27
CA SER A 625 8.23 15.88 -14.59
C SER A 625 7.22 14.84 -15.10
N ASP A 626 6.97 13.78 -14.34
CA ASP A 626 5.97 12.78 -14.70
C ASP A 626 4.56 13.39 -14.64
N LEU A 627 3.78 13.13 -15.71
CA LEU A 627 2.47 13.75 -15.91
C LEU A 627 1.34 12.87 -15.40
N TRP A 628 0.51 13.39 -14.51
CA TRP A 628 -0.74 12.75 -14.14
C TRP A 628 -1.83 13.02 -15.16
N VAL A 629 -2.34 11.97 -15.78
CA VAL A 629 -3.35 12.02 -16.83
C VAL A 629 -4.56 11.15 -16.48
N PRO A 630 -5.79 11.58 -16.83
CA PRO A 630 -6.97 10.73 -16.72
C PRO A 630 -7.06 9.78 -17.91
N VAL A 631 -7.91 8.77 -17.81
CA VAL A 631 -8.46 8.11 -19.00
C VAL A 631 -9.26 9.11 -19.82
N THR A 632 -9.32 8.86 -21.15
CA THR A 632 -10.04 9.72 -22.09
C THR A 632 -10.85 8.85 -23.05
N ARG A 633 -11.43 9.44 -24.10
CA ARG A 633 -12.10 8.65 -25.14
C ARG A 633 -11.15 7.65 -25.82
N HIS A 634 -9.87 8.00 -25.93
CA HIS A 634 -8.84 7.21 -26.62
C HIS A 634 -8.05 6.30 -25.64
N ILE A 635 -7.89 6.72 -24.42
CA ILE A 635 -7.14 6.01 -23.39
C ILE A 635 -8.09 5.30 -22.43
N ARG A 636 -8.09 3.94 -22.45
CA ARG A 636 -8.97 3.12 -21.61
C ARG A 636 -8.39 2.91 -20.21
N PRO A 637 -9.24 2.62 -19.21
CA PRO A 637 -8.77 2.25 -17.87
C PRO A 637 -7.81 1.06 -17.90
N MET A 638 -6.71 1.18 -17.15
CA MET A 638 -5.86 0.02 -16.86
C MET A 638 -6.62 -0.97 -15.98
N LYS A 639 -6.40 -2.26 -16.18
CA LYS A 639 -7.02 -3.34 -15.40
C LYS A 639 -5.98 -4.35 -14.97
N SER A 640 -6.15 -4.95 -13.80
CA SER A 640 -5.33 -6.09 -13.38
C SER A 640 -6.18 -7.20 -12.77
N LEU A 641 -5.74 -8.44 -13.00
CA LEU A 641 -6.19 -9.65 -12.32
C LEU A 641 -5.00 -10.21 -11.57
N GLN A 642 -5.12 -10.37 -10.26
CA GLN A 642 -4.06 -10.90 -9.43
C GLN A 642 -4.54 -12.11 -8.64
N TYR A 643 -3.75 -13.17 -8.69
CA TYR A 643 -3.90 -14.39 -7.91
C TYR A 643 -2.69 -14.53 -7.00
N ALA A 644 -2.90 -14.94 -5.76
CA ALA A 644 -1.81 -15.24 -4.86
C ALA A 644 -2.17 -16.42 -3.93
N VAL A 645 -1.15 -17.20 -3.57
CA VAL A 645 -1.24 -18.30 -2.61
C VAL A 645 -0.05 -18.23 -1.67
N GLY A 646 -0.23 -18.64 -0.41
CA GLY A 646 0.85 -18.56 0.57
C GLY A 646 0.70 -19.55 1.71
N VAL A 647 1.85 -19.91 2.28
CA VAL A 647 1.99 -20.76 3.46
C VAL A 647 2.69 -19.95 4.55
N TYR A 648 2.13 -19.97 5.74
CA TYR A 648 2.64 -19.23 6.89
C TYR A 648 2.85 -20.19 8.06
N HIS A 649 3.96 -20.03 8.76
CA HIS A 649 4.32 -20.87 9.90
C HIS A 649 4.66 -19.99 11.12
N THR A 650 4.00 -20.29 12.27
CA THR A 650 4.14 -19.56 13.55
C THR A 650 4.62 -20.44 14.71
N GLY A 651 4.97 -21.70 14.44
CA GLY A 651 5.32 -22.69 15.48
C GLY A 651 6.68 -22.48 16.16
N ILE A 652 7.53 -21.58 15.66
CA ILE A 652 8.82 -21.26 16.26
C ILE A 652 8.63 -20.01 17.12
N LYS A 653 8.93 -20.11 18.41
CA LYS A 653 8.75 -18.98 19.35
C LYS A 653 9.46 -17.71 18.82
N ASN A 654 8.74 -16.62 18.74
CA ASN A 654 9.21 -15.29 18.26
C ASN A 654 9.67 -15.26 16.80
N TRP A 655 9.30 -16.24 15.99
CA TRP A 655 9.58 -16.26 14.56
C TRP A 655 8.30 -16.44 13.75
N GLU A 656 8.25 -15.73 12.64
CA GLU A 656 7.23 -15.86 11.61
C GLU A 656 7.90 -16.15 10.27
N LEU A 657 7.45 -17.23 9.64
CA LEU A 657 7.95 -17.62 8.33
C LEU A 657 6.80 -17.57 7.33
N SER A 658 7.07 -17.09 6.13
CA SER A 658 6.08 -17.11 5.05
C SER A 658 6.72 -17.38 3.70
N ILE A 659 5.95 -18.05 2.85
CA ILE A 659 6.24 -18.26 1.43
C ILE A 659 4.98 -17.86 0.68
N GLU A 660 5.08 -16.87 -0.21
CA GLU A 660 3.97 -16.38 -1.03
C GLU A 660 4.32 -16.49 -2.52
N GLY A 661 3.42 -17.04 -3.33
CA GLY A 661 3.50 -17.03 -4.78
C GLY A 661 2.40 -16.15 -5.36
N TYR A 662 2.70 -15.38 -6.43
CA TYR A 662 1.72 -14.54 -7.09
C TYR A 662 1.83 -14.61 -8.62
N TYR A 663 0.70 -14.37 -9.27
CA TYR A 663 0.58 -14.14 -10.70
C TYR A 663 -0.35 -12.95 -10.94
N LYS A 664 0.08 -12.00 -11.78
CA LYS A 664 -0.63 -10.77 -12.10
C LYS A 664 -0.66 -10.54 -13.60
N ASP A 665 -1.86 -10.37 -14.15
CA ASP A 665 -2.11 -10.03 -15.54
C ASP A 665 -2.67 -8.62 -15.64
N MET A 666 -2.10 -7.80 -16.53
CA MET A 666 -2.41 -6.39 -16.67
C MET A 666 -2.79 -6.07 -18.10
N HIS A 667 -3.85 -5.26 -18.26
CA HIS A 667 -4.35 -4.82 -19.56
C HIS A 667 -4.39 -3.29 -19.61
N ASN A 668 -4.22 -2.75 -20.82
CA ASN A 668 -4.20 -1.32 -21.12
C ASN A 668 -3.11 -0.56 -20.33
N VAL A 669 -1.97 -1.21 -20.05
CA VAL A 669 -0.83 -0.50 -19.46
C VAL A 669 -0.33 0.54 -20.43
N LEU A 670 -0.04 1.75 -19.95
CA LEU A 670 0.29 2.91 -20.77
C LEU A 670 1.79 3.18 -20.72
N GLU A 671 2.40 3.36 -21.88
CA GLU A 671 3.80 3.80 -22.00
C GLU A 671 3.97 4.78 -23.16
N TYR A 672 5.00 5.63 -23.11
CA TYR A 672 5.38 6.47 -24.24
C TYR A 672 5.83 5.61 -25.42
N LYS A 673 5.44 6.00 -26.64
CA LYS A 673 5.96 5.46 -27.90
C LYS A 673 7.47 5.62 -27.98
N ASP A 674 8.11 4.80 -28.80
CA ASP A 674 9.55 4.90 -29.00
C ASP A 674 9.93 6.27 -29.59
N GLY A 675 10.86 6.98 -28.95
CA GLY A 675 11.29 8.33 -29.32
C GLY A 675 10.45 9.48 -28.76
N GLU A 676 9.28 9.22 -28.16
CA GLU A 676 8.43 10.26 -27.58
C GLU A 676 8.78 10.53 -26.11
N SER A 677 8.57 11.79 -25.70
CA SER A 677 8.72 12.24 -24.32
C SER A 677 7.72 13.36 -24.01
N PHE A 678 7.66 13.79 -22.74
CA PHE A 678 6.79 14.89 -22.35
C PHE A 678 7.31 16.26 -22.85
N LEU A 679 8.63 16.44 -23.02
CA LEU A 679 9.25 17.66 -23.55
C LEU A 679 9.54 17.53 -25.05
N GLY A 680 9.34 18.63 -25.79
CA GLY A 680 9.89 18.79 -27.13
C GLY A 680 9.03 18.33 -28.30
N SER A 681 7.76 17.94 -28.12
CA SER A 681 6.85 17.67 -29.22
C SER A 681 5.62 18.56 -29.18
N SER A 682 5.17 19.02 -30.34
CA SER A 682 3.93 19.81 -30.53
C SER A 682 2.65 18.96 -30.43
N HIS A 683 2.77 17.63 -30.29
CA HIS A 683 1.65 16.71 -30.24
C HIS A 683 0.99 16.72 -28.85
N ASN A 684 -0.29 16.46 -28.82
CA ASN A 684 -1.04 16.25 -27.58
C ASN A 684 -0.51 14.99 -26.84
N TRP A 685 -0.52 14.99 -25.52
CA TRP A 685 0.00 13.85 -24.73
C TRP A 685 -0.65 12.50 -25.09
N GLU A 686 -1.94 12.49 -25.50
CA GLU A 686 -2.64 11.28 -25.94
C GLU A 686 -2.00 10.61 -27.16
N ASP A 687 -1.41 11.40 -28.07
CA ASP A 687 -0.80 10.90 -29.30
C ASP A 687 0.60 10.32 -29.06
N LYS A 688 1.25 10.68 -27.94
CA LYS A 688 2.59 10.25 -27.56
C LYS A 688 2.64 8.88 -26.91
N VAL A 689 1.49 8.31 -26.55
CA VAL A 689 1.40 7.10 -25.73
C VAL A 689 0.72 5.94 -26.45
N GLU A 690 0.95 4.73 -25.95
CA GLU A 690 0.34 3.51 -26.44
C GLU A 690 -0.10 2.60 -25.27
N MET A 691 -1.22 1.89 -25.48
CA MET A 691 -1.76 0.93 -24.52
C MET A 691 -1.33 -0.50 -24.86
N GLY A 692 -0.79 -1.20 -23.86
CA GLY A 692 -0.32 -2.58 -24.01
C GLY A 692 -0.83 -3.53 -22.93
N LYS A 693 -0.17 -4.68 -22.85
CA LYS A 693 -0.39 -5.72 -21.85
C LYS A 693 0.87 -5.91 -21.02
N GLY A 694 0.67 -6.25 -19.75
CA GLY A 694 1.77 -6.59 -18.85
C GLY A 694 1.46 -7.87 -18.10
N ARG A 695 2.50 -8.60 -17.72
CA ARG A 695 2.33 -9.72 -16.79
C ARG A 695 3.49 -9.74 -15.81
N SER A 696 3.19 -10.18 -14.59
CA SER A 696 4.20 -10.34 -13.54
C SER A 696 3.90 -11.56 -12.70
N PHE A 697 4.94 -12.29 -12.29
CA PHE A 697 4.81 -13.40 -11.38
C PHE A 697 6.07 -13.56 -10.54
N GLY A 698 5.94 -14.16 -9.37
CA GLY A 698 7.07 -14.34 -8.48
C GLY A 698 6.76 -15.17 -7.25
N VAL A 699 7.83 -15.48 -6.52
CA VAL A 699 7.79 -16.16 -5.21
C VAL A 699 8.55 -15.30 -4.21
N GLU A 700 7.94 -15.10 -3.05
CA GLU A 700 8.43 -14.28 -1.94
C GLU A 700 8.64 -15.17 -0.71
N PHE A 701 9.82 -15.13 -0.11
CA PHE A 701 10.16 -15.80 1.14
C PHE A 701 10.42 -14.75 2.20
N MET A 702 9.94 -14.96 3.42
CA MET A 702 10.22 -14.08 4.56
C MET A 702 10.42 -14.91 5.82
N ALA A 703 11.46 -14.57 6.58
CA ALA A 703 11.66 -15.01 7.94
C ALA A 703 11.84 -13.77 8.82
N GLN A 704 10.92 -13.57 9.76
CA GLN A 704 10.90 -12.43 10.67
C GLN A 704 11.05 -12.89 12.10
N LYS A 705 11.98 -12.29 12.84
CA LYS A 705 12.10 -12.41 14.28
C LYS A 705 11.41 -11.23 14.95
N THR A 706 10.33 -11.52 15.68
CA THR A 706 9.37 -10.51 16.16
C THR A 706 9.63 -10.00 17.57
N ALA A 707 10.43 -10.71 18.37
CA ALA A 707 10.68 -10.33 19.76
C ALA A 707 12.08 -10.71 20.24
N GLY A 708 12.56 -10.06 21.33
CA GLY A 708 13.84 -10.22 21.96
C GLY A 708 14.78 -9.03 21.73
N LEU A 709 15.99 -9.10 22.29
CA LEU A 709 17.02 -8.05 22.10
C LEU A 709 17.44 -7.89 20.63
N LEU A 710 17.34 -8.97 19.85
CA LEU A 710 17.58 -9.00 18.42
C LEU A 710 16.25 -9.19 17.71
N THR A 711 15.86 -8.24 16.86
CA THR A 711 14.68 -8.29 16.00
C THR A 711 15.06 -7.94 14.56
N GLY A 712 14.19 -8.28 13.61
CA GLY A 712 14.44 -7.98 12.21
C GLY A 712 13.89 -9.05 11.29
N TRP A 713 14.25 -8.99 10.02
CA TRP A 713 13.84 -9.98 9.02
C TRP A 713 14.88 -10.17 7.93
N ILE A 714 14.78 -11.32 7.30
CA ILE A 714 15.41 -11.61 6.02
C ILE A 714 14.32 -11.98 5.04
N ASN A 715 14.36 -11.42 3.84
CA ASN A 715 13.44 -11.81 2.78
C ASN A 715 14.15 -11.97 1.44
N TYR A 716 13.61 -12.85 0.61
CA TYR A 716 14.07 -13.09 -0.74
C TYR A 716 12.88 -13.12 -1.69
N THR A 717 13.00 -12.40 -2.81
CA THR A 717 11.99 -12.36 -3.88
C THR A 717 12.63 -12.79 -5.19
N LEU A 718 12.03 -13.80 -5.83
CA LEU A 718 12.30 -14.19 -7.20
C LEU A 718 11.12 -13.76 -8.06
N SER A 719 11.32 -12.87 -9.04
CA SER A 719 10.21 -12.32 -9.83
C SER A 719 10.57 -12.11 -11.29
N LYS A 720 9.55 -12.03 -12.14
CA LYS A 720 9.65 -11.66 -13.54
C LYS A 720 8.49 -10.75 -13.93
N SER A 721 8.78 -9.67 -14.64
CA SER A 721 7.78 -8.76 -15.19
C SER A 721 8.10 -8.41 -16.63
N ASP A 722 7.11 -8.45 -17.51
CA ASP A 722 7.26 -8.12 -18.92
C ASP A 722 6.06 -7.32 -19.46
N ARG A 723 6.27 -6.66 -20.62
CA ARG A 723 5.30 -5.84 -21.34
C ARG A 723 5.21 -6.27 -22.79
N GLN A 724 4.05 -5.98 -23.43
CA GLN A 724 3.83 -6.22 -24.85
C GLN A 724 2.80 -5.22 -25.37
N PHE A 725 3.07 -4.62 -26.51
CA PHE A 725 2.23 -3.63 -27.18
C PHE A 725 1.72 -4.16 -28.54
N SER A 726 1.15 -3.29 -29.40
CA SER A 726 0.67 -3.69 -30.70
C SER A 726 1.80 -4.08 -31.66
N THR A 727 1.48 -4.76 -32.73
CA THR A 727 2.47 -5.21 -33.74
C THR A 727 3.15 -4.07 -34.47
N ASP A 728 2.47 -2.93 -34.63
CA ASP A 728 2.98 -1.73 -35.27
C ASP A 728 3.43 -0.65 -34.26
N GLY A 729 3.47 -1.00 -32.99
CA GLY A 729 3.77 -0.09 -31.91
C GLY A 729 5.11 -0.38 -31.21
N ILE A 730 5.17 -0.06 -29.93
CA ILE A 730 6.37 -0.19 -29.08
C ILE A 730 7.01 -1.58 -29.26
N ASN A 731 8.33 -1.58 -29.57
CA ASN A 731 9.14 -2.76 -29.77
C ASN A 731 8.60 -3.74 -30.85
N ASN A 732 7.92 -3.23 -31.88
CA ASN A 732 7.31 -4.01 -32.97
C ASN A 732 6.44 -5.16 -32.47
N GLY A 733 5.68 -4.96 -31.38
CA GLY A 733 4.79 -5.94 -30.79
C GLY A 733 5.48 -7.11 -30.10
N LYS A 734 6.81 -7.18 -30.08
CA LYS A 734 7.55 -8.22 -29.37
C LYS A 734 7.51 -7.98 -27.88
N ARG A 735 7.37 -9.05 -27.11
CA ARG A 735 7.42 -9.01 -25.64
C ARG A 735 8.82 -8.66 -25.16
N PHE A 736 8.93 -7.75 -24.20
CA PHE A 736 10.19 -7.31 -23.64
C PHE A 736 10.10 -7.20 -22.10
N PRO A 737 11.23 -7.29 -21.36
CA PRO A 737 11.25 -7.11 -19.92
C PRO A 737 10.77 -5.70 -19.54
N TYR A 738 9.98 -5.60 -18.46
CA TYR A 738 9.65 -4.28 -17.90
C TYR A 738 10.92 -3.59 -17.38
N GLN A 739 11.02 -2.29 -17.51
CA GLN A 739 12.20 -1.52 -17.08
C GLN A 739 12.61 -1.83 -15.63
N TYR A 740 11.67 -2.02 -14.73
CA TYR A 740 11.90 -2.33 -13.33
C TYR A 740 11.83 -3.84 -13.02
N ASP A 741 12.04 -4.70 -14.01
CA ASP A 741 12.19 -6.14 -13.80
C ASP A 741 13.51 -6.45 -13.07
N ARG A 742 13.42 -6.71 -11.76
CA ARG A 742 14.51 -7.21 -10.94
C ARG A 742 14.28 -8.67 -10.63
N ARG A 743 15.12 -9.54 -11.17
CA ARG A 743 14.95 -10.99 -11.07
C ARG A 743 15.10 -11.49 -9.63
N HIS A 744 16.12 -11.04 -8.93
CA HIS A 744 16.45 -11.43 -7.57
C HIS A 744 16.52 -10.20 -6.68
N THR A 745 15.85 -10.23 -5.54
CA THR A 745 15.95 -9.22 -4.50
C THR A 745 16.10 -9.91 -3.15
N LEU A 746 17.08 -9.53 -2.35
CA LEU A 746 17.35 -10.05 -1.02
C LEU A 746 17.55 -8.86 -0.07
N ASN A 747 16.77 -8.81 1.01
CA ASN A 747 16.90 -7.79 2.03
C ASN A 747 17.10 -8.45 3.40
N LEU A 748 18.04 -7.93 4.16
CA LEU A 748 18.30 -8.27 5.54
C LEU A 748 18.18 -6.99 6.37
N THR A 749 17.33 -7.00 7.39
CA THR A 749 17.20 -5.90 8.35
C THR A 749 17.38 -6.45 9.76
N LEU A 750 18.15 -5.77 10.57
CA LEU A 750 18.52 -6.23 11.89
C LEU A 750 18.56 -5.04 12.85
N ASN A 751 17.84 -5.17 13.97
CA ASN A 751 17.87 -4.23 15.09
C ASN A 751 18.32 -5.01 16.33
N TYR A 752 19.39 -4.56 16.96
CA TYR A 752 19.95 -5.20 18.14
C TYR A 752 20.14 -4.17 19.27
N GLN A 753 19.43 -4.40 20.38
CA GLN A 753 19.60 -3.61 21.58
C GLN A 753 20.85 -4.07 22.33
N LEU A 754 21.99 -3.40 22.09
CA LEU A 754 23.27 -3.72 22.72
C LEU A 754 23.22 -3.47 24.24
N THR A 755 22.61 -2.36 24.64
CA THR A 755 22.38 -1.99 26.03
C THR A 755 21.07 -1.22 26.11
N ARG A 756 20.60 -0.90 27.34
CA ARG A 756 19.42 -0.01 27.52
C ARG A 756 19.60 1.40 26.95
N ARG A 757 20.81 1.77 26.53
CA ARG A 757 21.15 3.10 26.02
C ARG A 757 21.68 3.10 24.58
N ILE A 758 21.95 1.92 24.05
CA ILE A 758 22.58 1.80 22.71
C ILE A 758 21.86 0.76 21.89
N ASP A 759 21.33 1.19 20.76
CA ASP A 759 20.75 0.31 19.75
C ASP A 759 21.67 0.29 18.53
N PHE A 760 21.93 -0.91 18.02
CA PHE A 760 22.59 -1.15 16.75
C PHE A 760 21.57 -1.51 15.69
N ASN A 761 21.67 -0.90 14.51
CA ASN A 761 20.75 -1.11 13.41
C ASN A 761 21.55 -1.36 12.13
N MET A 762 21.09 -2.32 11.33
CA MET A 762 21.72 -2.70 10.07
C MET A 762 20.66 -3.00 9.03
N SER A 763 20.87 -2.55 7.80
CA SER A 763 20.14 -3.03 6.63
C SER A 763 21.12 -3.38 5.52
N TRP A 764 20.94 -4.56 4.90
CA TRP A 764 21.68 -4.97 3.73
C TRP A 764 20.71 -5.38 2.63
N THR A 765 20.96 -4.87 1.45
CA THR A 765 20.12 -5.12 0.29
C THR A 765 20.97 -5.61 -0.87
N TYR A 766 20.44 -6.58 -1.60
CA TYR A 766 20.95 -7.03 -2.89
C TYR A 766 19.79 -7.10 -3.88
N ALA A 767 20.00 -6.59 -5.09
CA ALA A 767 19.01 -6.70 -6.16
C ALA A 767 19.69 -6.84 -7.52
N SER A 768 19.17 -7.70 -8.39
CA SER A 768 19.51 -7.72 -9.80
C SER A 768 19.26 -6.33 -10.41
N GLY A 769 20.09 -5.91 -11.37
CA GLY A 769 19.95 -4.63 -12.03
C GLY A 769 18.59 -4.48 -12.73
N CYS A 770 18.12 -3.24 -12.85
CA CYS A 770 16.98 -2.87 -13.71
C CYS A 770 17.34 -3.08 -15.18
N MET A 771 16.34 -3.01 -16.04
CA MET A 771 16.54 -3.06 -17.49
C MET A 771 16.73 -1.64 -18.04
N ALA A 772 17.56 -1.51 -19.07
CA ALA A 772 17.80 -0.27 -19.80
C ALA A 772 17.77 -0.52 -21.30
N THR A 773 17.47 0.51 -22.08
CA THR A 773 17.55 0.47 -23.53
C THR A 773 18.89 1.07 -23.93
N LEU A 774 19.77 0.28 -24.54
CA LEU A 774 21.05 0.72 -25.06
C LEU A 774 21.11 0.47 -26.56
N PRO A 775 21.72 1.37 -27.33
CA PRO A 775 21.98 1.14 -28.74
C PRO A 775 22.95 -0.04 -28.91
N THR A 776 22.67 -0.92 -29.84
CA THR A 776 23.51 -2.08 -30.19
C THR A 776 24.47 -1.78 -31.31
N GLU A 777 24.12 -0.85 -32.19
CA GLU A 777 24.87 -0.46 -33.36
C GLU A 777 24.74 1.04 -33.61
N LYS A 778 25.73 1.64 -34.28
CA LYS A 778 25.68 3.00 -34.79
C LYS A 778 26.01 2.99 -36.26
N THR A 779 25.16 3.66 -37.04
CA THR A 779 25.43 3.89 -38.46
C THR A 779 25.84 5.36 -38.64
N HIS A 780 26.96 5.58 -39.33
CA HIS A 780 27.35 6.91 -39.76
C HIS A 780 26.60 7.24 -41.06
N THR A 781 25.77 8.27 -41.06
CA THR A 781 25.16 8.76 -42.28
C THR A 781 26.09 9.79 -42.88
N GLU A 782 26.58 9.54 -44.10
CA GLU A 782 27.18 10.62 -44.92
C GLU A 782 26.05 11.57 -45.30
N LEU A 783 26.14 12.81 -44.83
CA LEU A 783 25.19 13.85 -45.25
C LEU A 783 25.42 14.16 -46.74
N PRO A 784 24.37 14.35 -47.52
CA PRO A 784 24.53 14.78 -48.93
C PRO A 784 25.33 16.08 -48.97
N PRO A 785 26.21 16.26 -49.98
CA PRO A 785 26.99 17.48 -50.14
C PRO A 785 26.02 18.68 -50.24
N THR A 786 26.08 19.55 -49.24
CA THR A 786 25.29 20.80 -49.23
C THR A 786 26.16 21.93 -49.74
N ASN A 787 25.57 22.88 -50.50
CA ASN A 787 26.27 24.09 -50.97
C ASN A 787 26.55 25.12 -49.84
N VAL A 788 26.68 24.67 -48.61
CA VAL A 788 26.93 25.48 -47.39
C VAL A 788 28.44 25.51 -47.12
N PRO A 789 29.02 26.65 -46.72
CA PRO A 789 30.47 26.76 -46.47
C PRO A 789 30.96 25.76 -45.44
N PRO A 790 32.13 25.14 -45.67
CA PRO A 790 32.67 24.05 -44.79
C PRO A 790 32.82 24.44 -43.31
N SER A 791 33.10 25.70 -43.02
CA SER A 791 33.23 26.20 -41.63
C SER A 791 31.96 26.17 -40.82
N TRP A 792 30.80 26.29 -41.44
CA TRP A 792 29.47 26.25 -40.78
C TRP A 792 28.99 24.80 -40.56
N ILE A 793 29.44 23.93 -41.48
CA ILE A 793 29.07 22.50 -41.46
C ILE A 793 29.86 21.72 -40.38
N MET A 794 31.13 22.11 -40.15
CA MET A 794 32.02 21.36 -39.28
C MET A 794 31.75 21.50 -37.78
N ASP A 795 31.19 22.63 -37.34
CA ASP A 795 30.94 22.88 -35.92
C ASP A 795 29.55 22.42 -35.45
N ASN A 796 28.57 22.34 -36.35
CA ASN A 796 27.18 22.03 -36.01
C ASN A 796 26.64 20.69 -36.54
N LEU A 797 27.37 20.01 -37.41
CA LEU A 797 27.06 18.66 -37.81
C LEU A 797 27.80 17.70 -36.87
N ASN A 798 27.22 17.47 -35.68
CA ASN A 798 27.42 16.18 -35.05
C ASN A 798 27.09 15.16 -36.14
N LYS A 799 28.16 14.58 -36.70
CA LYS A 799 28.14 13.49 -37.67
C LYS A 799 26.87 12.72 -37.48
N GLY A 800 26.05 12.55 -38.51
CA GLY A 800 24.73 11.93 -38.39
C GLY A 800 24.80 10.48 -37.95
N ASP A 801 25.27 10.28 -36.71
CA ASP A 801 25.28 8.99 -36.07
C ASP A 801 23.85 8.63 -35.73
N MET A 802 23.34 7.57 -36.35
CA MET A 802 22.04 6.99 -36.02
C MET A 802 22.25 5.79 -35.11
N ASP A 803 21.65 5.83 -33.92
CA ASP A 803 21.67 4.73 -32.98
C ASP A 803 20.62 3.68 -33.35
N HIS A 804 21.03 2.42 -33.46
CA HIS A 804 20.14 1.28 -33.69
C HIS A 804 19.94 0.49 -32.41
N TYR A 805 18.69 0.13 -32.14
CA TYR A 805 18.27 -0.61 -30.95
C TYR A 805 17.73 -1.97 -31.37
N SER A 806 18.24 -3.07 -30.79
CA SER A 806 17.75 -4.42 -31.06
C SER A 806 16.36 -4.68 -30.48
N SER A 807 16.07 -4.09 -29.31
CA SER A 807 14.78 -4.11 -28.64
C SER A 807 14.75 -3.11 -27.50
N ARG A 808 13.54 -2.77 -27.04
CA ARG A 808 13.35 -1.97 -25.83
C ARG A 808 13.78 -2.78 -24.60
N ASN A 809 14.43 -2.14 -23.61
CA ASN A 809 14.94 -2.76 -22.40
C ASN A 809 15.83 -3.99 -22.66
N ASN A 810 16.77 -3.84 -23.60
CA ASN A 810 17.64 -4.92 -24.08
C ASN A 810 18.84 -5.21 -23.19
N TYR A 811 19.17 -4.33 -22.25
CA TYR A 811 20.34 -4.46 -21.39
C TYR A 811 19.95 -4.50 -19.91
N ARG A 812 20.48 -5.49 -19.16
CA ARG A 812 20.33 -5.54 -17.70
C ARG A 812 21.50 -4.84 -17.05
N LEU A 813 21.22 -3.82 -16.25
CA LEU A 813 22.23 -3.14 -15.44
C LEU A 813 22.92 -4.12 -14.49
N PRO A 814 24.16 -3.86 -14.07
CA PRO A 814 24.81 -4.64 -13.02
C PRO A 814 23.98 -4.69 -11.73
N ALA A 815 24.15 -5.78 -10.97
CA ALA A 815 23.45 -5.93 -9.71
C ALA A 815 23.83 -4.81 -8.72
N SER A 816 22.85 -4.41 -7.91
CA SER A 816 23.04 -3.45 -6.83
C SER A 816 23.13 -4.15 -5.49
N HIS A 817 24.02 -3.70 -4.61
CA HIS A 817 24.08 -4.12 -3.23
C HIS A 817 24.55 -2.97 -2.35
N GLN A 818 24.03 -2.92 -1.12
CA GLN A 818 24.31 -1.82 -0.22
C GLN A 818 24.18 -2.28 1.23
N LEU A 819 25.14 -1.89 2.07
CA LEU A 819 25.11 -2.07 3.51
C LEU A 819 24.97 -0.72 4.19
N ASN A 820 23.97 -0.60 5.05
CA ASN A 820 23.78 0.57 5.90
C ASN A 820 23.87 0.14 7.36
N ILE A 821 24.57 0.91 8.17
CA ILE A 821 24.82 0.64 9.59
C ILE A 821 24.48 1.91 10.39
N GLY A 822 23.87 1.75 11.54
CA GLY A 822 23.55 2.85 12.43
C GLY A 822 23.60 2.48 13.91
N PHE A 823 23.91 3.47 14.74
CA PHE A 823 23.86 3.39 16.20
C PHE A 823 23.00 4.53 16.74
N ASN A 824 22.11 4.22 17.67
CA ASN A 824 21.37 5.20 18.44
C ASN A 824 21.85 5.18 19.89
N PHE A 825 22.20 6.36 20.41
CA PHE A 825 22.64 6.56 21.80
C PHE A 825 21.56 7.34 22.55
N HIS A 826 20.92 6.71 23.51
CA HIS A 826 19.81 7.24 24.31
C HIS A 826 20.31 7.77 25.65
N LYS A 827 19.91 8.99 26.00
CA LYS A 827 20.20 9.59 27.31
C LYS A 827 18.94 10.24 27.88
N GLN A 828 18.39 9.63 28.92
CA GLN A 828 17.30 10.24 29.69
C GLN A 828 17.82 11.46 30.47
N THR A 829 17.05 12.53 30.48
CA THR A 829 17.31 13.76 31.21
C THR A 829 16.12 14.10 32.13
N GLN A 830 16.23 15.08 33.00
CA GLN A 830 15.12 15.49 33.89
C GLN A 830 13.88 15.98 33.14
N HIS A 831 14.05 16.56 31.95
CA HIS A 831 12.97 17.17 31.16
C HIS A 831 12.75 16.48 29.82
N GLY A 832 13.24 15.25 29.62
CA GLY A 832 13.04 14.54 28.38
C GLY A 832 14.16 13.56 28.01
N GLU A 833 14.22 13.21 26.73
CA GLU A 833 15.17 12.26 26.16
C GLU A 833 16.04 12.90 25.08
N ARG A 834 17.34 12.63 25.10
CA ARG A 834 18.30 13.00 24.05
C ARG A 834 18.73 11.74 23.30
N ILE A 835 18.68 11.79 21.98
CA ILE A 835 19.09 10.68 21.12
C ILE A 835 20.12 11.22 20.13
N TRP A 836 21.29 10.59 20.09
CA TRP A 836 22.27 10.78 19.04
C TRP A 836 22.22 9.59 18.10
N ASN A 837 22.02 9.83 16.81
CA ASN A 837 22.13 8.82 15.77
C ASN A 837 23.43 9.05 15.00
N ILE A 838 24.22 8.00 14.84
CA ILE A 838 25.40 7.98 13.98
C ILE A 838 25.19 6.82 13.01
N SER A 839 25.22 7.10 11.72
CA SER A 839 24.98 6.11 10.69
C SER A 839 25.91 6.26 9.50
N ILE A 840 26.11 5.15 8.78
CA ILE A 840 26.88 5.11 7.55
C ILE A 840 25.99 4.46 6.49
N LEU A 841 25.64 5.23 5.49
CA LEU A 841 24.99 4.73 4.29
C LEU A 841 26.05 4.17 3.35
N ASN A 842 25.80 3.01 2.74
CA ASN A 842 26.72 2.35 1.81
C ASN A 842 28.11 2.15 2.41
N ALA A 843 28.19 1.46 3.56
CA ALA A 843 29.37 1.35 4.41
C ALA A 843 30.64 0.81 3.72
N TYR A 844 30.49 0.00 2.68
CA TYR A 844 31.63 -0.49 1.89
C TYR A 844 31.75 0.19 0.51
N ASN A 845 31.11 1.35 0.34
CA ASN A 845 31.21 2.19 -0.87
C ASN A 845 30.93 1.45 -2.19
N ALA A 846 29.86 0.66 -2.22
CA ALA A 846 29.44 -0.02 -3.45
C ALA A 846 29.01 1.00 -4.49
N MET A 847 29.73 1.04 -5.61
CA MET A 847 29.46 1.97 -6.72
C MET A 847 28.39 1.38 -7.65
N THR A 848 27.17 1.32 -7.16
CA THR A 848 26.02 0.79 -7.90
C THR A 848 25.61 1.74 -9.03
N PRO A 849 25.50 1.28 -10.28
CA PRO A 849 25.08 2.12 -11.38
C PRO A 849 23.59 2.44 -11.31
N ASN A 850 23.26 3.72 -11.28
CA ASN A 850 21.91 4.21 -11.45
C ASN A 850 21.56 4.41 -12.91
N PHE A 851 22.57 4.77 -13.70
CA PHE A 851 22.45 5.04 -15.12
C PHE A 851 23.72 4.62 -15.85
N VAL A 852 23.58 4.13 -17.08
CA VAL A 852 24.70 3.81 -17.97
C VAL A 852 24.51 4.53 -19.29
N TYR A 853 25.62 4.96 -19.89
CA TYR A 853 25.62 5.61 -21.21
C TYR A 853 26.88 5.24 -21.97
N ILE A 854 26.77 5.25 -23.29
CA ILE A 854 27.91 5.03 -24.17
C ILE A 854 28.64 6.36 -24.34
N SER A 855 29.94 6.35 -24.09
CA SER A 855 30.86 7.48 -24.28
C SER A 855 31.99 7.01 -25.18
N ARG A 856 32.84 7.92 -25.66
CA ARG A 856 34.05 7.58 -26.35
C ARG A 856 35.26 7.73 -25.42
N GLU A 857 36.18 6.80 -25.47
CA GLU A 857 37.46 6.91 -24.76
C GLU A 857 38.28 8.03 -25.41
N ALA A 858 38.75 8.99 -24.63
CA ALA A 858 39.42 10.19 -25.14
C ALA A 858 40.72 9.87 -25.96
N GLN A 859 41.42 8.79 -25.67
CA GLN A 859 42.67 8.43 -26.31
C GLN A 859 42.49 7.54 -27.55
N THR A 860 41.53 6.61 -27.52
CA THR A 860 41.38 5.61 -28.60
C THR A 860 40.19 5.88 -29.51
N GLY A 861 39.27 6.77 -29.12
CA GLY A 861 38.02 7.01 -29.81
C GLY A 861 37.01 5.85 -29.74
N LYS A 862 37.36 4.73 -29.07
CA LYS A 862 36.50 3.54 -28.96
C LYS A 862 35.29 3.79 -28.09
N PRO A 863 34.13 3.21 -28.43
CA PRO A 863 32.97 3.30 -27.59
C PRO A 863 33.21 2.55 -26.27
N ILE A 864 32.94 3.19 -25.14
CA ILE A 864 33.01 2.62 -23.79
C ILE A 864 31.70 2.85 -23.06
N LEU A 865 31.29 1.85 -22.30
CA LEU A 865 30.10 1.96 -21.44
C LEU A 865 30.52 2.58 -20.09
N LYS A 866 30.08 3.82 -19.84
CA LYS A 866 30.25 4.51 -18.55
C LYS A 866 29.05 4.33 -17.67
N LYS A 867 29.30 4.20 -16.36
CA LYS A 867 28.26 4.15 -15.33
C LYS A 867 28.27 5.44 -14.50
N MET A 868 27.10 5.94 -14.19
CA MET A 868 26.88 7.01 -13.23
C MET A 868 26.32 6.44 -11.92
N THR A 869 26.95 6.78 -10.81
CA THR A 869 26.55 6.38 -9.46
C THR A 869 26.23 7.64 -8.65
N ILE A 870 25.18 7.59 -7.81
CA ILE A 870 24.69 8.77 -7.09
C ILE A 870 25.05 8.71 -5.60
N LEU A 871 25.08 7.51 -4.99
CA LEU A 871 25.24 7.34 -3.55
C LEU A 871 26.58 6.66 -3.20
N PRO A 872 27.66 7.43 -2.90
CA PRO A 872 28.88 6.89 -2.32
C PRO A 872 28.66 6.48 -0.86
N CYS A 873 29.73 6.14 -0.15
CA CYS A 873 29.73 6.01 1.30
C CYS A 873 29.43 7.37 1.95
N ILE A 874 28.34 7.48 2.71
CA ILE A 874 27.90 8.73 3.34
C ILE A 874 27.80 8.52 4.85
N PRO A 875 28.79 8.96 5.65
CA PRO A 875 28.64 9.06 7.09
C PRO A 875 27.64 10.16 7.44
N SER A 876 26.81 9.92 8.43
CA SER A 876 25.72 10.80 8.79
C SER A 876 25.51 10.83 10.29
N PHE A 877 25.01 11.94 10.81
CA PHE A 877 24.62 12.07 12.20
C PHE A 877 23.35 12.90 12.35
N SER A 878 22.60 12.62 13.38
CA SER A 878 21.49 13.48 13.81
C SER A 878 21.38 13.53 15.33
N TYR A 879 20.81 14.61 15.83
CA TYR A 879 20.52 14.83 17.23
C TYR A 879 19.03 15.09 17.40
N THR A 880 18.38 14.32 18.26
CA THR A 880 16.97 14.48 18.62
C THR A 880 16.83 14.78 20.09
N TYR A 881 16.05 15.80 20.41
CA TYR A 881 15.62 16.12 21.77
C TYR A 881 14.10 16.01 21.86
N LYS A 882 13.62 15.17 22.77
CA LYS A 882 12.18 15.01 23.08
C LYS A 882 11.93 15.57 24.48
N PHE A 883 10.89 16.37 24.66
CA PHE A 883 10.51 17.02 25.92
C PHE A 883 9.01 16.93 26.20
#